data_38be5b3182169dea53e1fbd1d12170af
#
_entry.id   38be5b3182169dea53e1fbd1d12170af
#
_cell.length_a   1.000
_cell.length_b   1.000
_cell.length_c   1.000
_cell.angle_alpha   90.00
_cell.angle_beta   90.00
_cell.angle_gamma   90.00
#
_symmetry.space_group_name_H-M   'P 1'
#
loop_
_entity.id
_entity.type
_entity.pdbx_description
1 polymer ?
#
loop_
_entity_poly.entity_id
_entity_poly.type
_entity_poly.pdbx_seq_one_letter_code
_entity_poly.pdbx_strand_id
1 'polypeptide(L)'
;MKLMVLDGNSVINRAYYGVRALTTKDGFFTNAIYGFLNILEKLRTEEQPDALCVTFDLKAPTFRHLAYDGYKATRHPMPDELAMQLPMMKDILRAMRIPIFECEGWEADDVIGTIGKQCGRANWDCVIVTGDRDSLQLIDEHVTVKLVSSKLSQSVAVNYDPARFREEYGFDPIHLIDLKALMGDSSDNIPGVAGVGPKTATQLLLDYGTLDGIYAHLDAIKDKLRAKLEQGRESAYMSYDLATIRCEAPIDFSPEDCRVQQPDNDTLYQLFTRLEFTRQIARYGLHAPQETVEAGAFAGTCTSETVTDAARAAELAAAFQKEHYVNIITEPDLSGIAVETGDSGYYFSDFALSDDFMLTIFGASVKKVTHDCKPLMRRLLEQGYPAEGFIFDTALAAYDLDATRGSYDLDSVVQQHLGFAIGRADSEQVGKDAARVCSRLAEAAAVGALYEALPEKLTKNGMEKLYYEIELPLCRVLAEMEAAGVKADQMALISFGNMLQSRIEAAEQTIFGYAGKKFNINSTKQLGQILFDELGLPAGKKTKSGYSTNADVLEKLRGKHPIIDAILDFRAMTKLKSTYADGLVKQIADDGRIHTTFQNMVTATGRLSSTDPNLQNIPVRTELGSEIRKMFVPSDGCVFVDADYSQIELRVLAHIADDQTMQEAFRSGTDIHTATAAQVFGVEPEQVTPLMRRHAKAVNFGIVYGISEFSLADDIGVTRKEARQYIDNYLAHYAGVRTYMHDIVEQAKQDGYVTTLFGRRRELPELKSSNFNIRSFGERVALNTPIQGTAADIIKLAMLRVDAALKKQKLKARLVLQVHDELIVECPVKEAEQVKKIVTAEMENVAQLRVPLLAEAK
;
A
#
# COMPACT_ATOMS: atom_id res chain seq x y z
N MET A 1 33.19 20.57 12.03
CA MET A 1 32.65 19.24 11.74
C MET A 1 31.34 19.07 12.50
N LYS A 2 30.40 18.30 11.91
CA LYS A 2 29.03 18.17 12.44
C LYS A 2 28.71 16.72 12.80
N LEU A 3 28.34 16.45 14.06
CA LEU A 3 27.81 15.17 14.51
C LEU A 3 26.28 15.26 14.60
N MET A 4 25.58 14.25 14.11
CA MET A 4 24.12 14.08 14.32
C MET A 4 23.90 12.93 15.30
N VAL A 5 23.23 13.20 16.42
CA VAL A 5 22.83 12.16 17.39
C VAL A 5 21.30 12.00 17.37
N LEU A 6 20.83 10.77 17.20
CA LEU A 6 19.41 10.45 17.23
C LEU A 6 18.99 9.81 18.55
N ASP A 7 17.91 10.30 19.11
CA ASP A 7 17.15 9.61 20.14
C ASP A 7 16.40 8.43 19.49
N GLY A 8 16.96 7.24 19.60
CA GLY A 8 16.47 6.03 18.97
C GLY A 8 15.07 5.66 19.45
N ASN A 9 14.79 5.77 20.74
CA ASN A 9 13.48 5.44 21.30
C ASN A 9 12.40 6.42 20.83
N SER A 10 12.68 7.71 20.82
CA SER A 10 11.74 8.72 20.35
C SER A 10 11.46 8.58 18.86
N VAL A 11 12.48 8.38 18.03
CA VAL A 11 12.34 8.25 16.57
C VAL A 11 11.61 6.96 16.19
N ILE A 12 11.93 5.79 16.83
CA ILE A 12 11.29 4.51 16.50
C ILE A 12 9.82 4.46 16.96
N ASN A 13 9.50 5.05 18.11
CA ASN A 13 8.12 5.20 18.55
C ASN A 13 7.29 6.01 17.54
N ARG A 14 7.84 7.13 17.06
CA ARG A 14 7.16 7.94 16.04
C ARG A 14 6.98 7.20 14.73
N ALA A 15 7.98 6.44 14.31
CA ALA A 15 7.91 5.60 13.12
C ALA A 15 6.81 4.55 13.27
N TYR A 16 6.70 3.90 14.42
CA TYR A 16 5.68 2.89 14.73
C TYR A 16 4.26 3.43 14.57
N TYR A 17 3.96 4.59 15.15
CA TYR A 17 2.63 5.21 15.05
C TYR A 17 2.41 6.01 13.74
N GLY A 18 3.46 6.37 13.04
CA GLY A 18 3.41 7.16 11.80
C GLY A 18 3.27 6.33 10.52
N VAL A 19 3.65 5.06 10.55
CA VAL A 19 3.59 4.13 9.42
C VAL A 19 2.50 3.08 9.68
N ARG A 20 1.71 2.76 8.68
CA ARG A 20 0.73 1.66 8.78
C ARG A 20 1.44 0.38 9.20
N ALA A 21 0.74 -0.50 9.90
CA ALA A 21 1.29 -1.80 10.24
C ALA A 21 1.78 -2.52 8.97
N LEU A 22 3.04 -2.89 8.99
CA LEU A 22 3.71 -3.71 7.99
C LEU A 22 4.25 -4.94 8.72
N THR A 23 4.05 -6.09 8.13
CA THR A 23 4.57 -7.35 8.65
C THR A 23 5.28 -8.12 7.55
N THR A 24 6.30 -8.88 7.93
CA THR A 24 6.82 -9.97 7.10
C THR A 24 5.80 -11.11 7.06
N LYS A 25 6.00 -12.07 6.19
CA LYS A 25 5.11 -13.23 6.02
C LYS A 25 4.99 -14.12 7.25
N ASP A 26 6.07 -14.23 8.01
CA ASP A 26 6.10 -14.94 9.29
C ASP A 26 5.48 -14.15 10.45
N GLY A 27 4.88 -12.98 10.13
CA GLY A 27 4.15 -12.15 11.09
C GLY A 27 5.03 -11.22 11.93
N PHE A 28 6.31 -11.04 11.58
CA PHE A 28 7.19 -10.09 12.25
C PHE A 28 6.83 -8.66 11.83
N PHE A 29 6.52 -7.78 12.79
CA PHE A 29 6.21 -6.37 12.52
C PHE A 29 7.45 -5.60 12.05
N THR A 30 7.32 -4.79 11.00
CA THR A 30 8.44 -4.07 10.36
C THR A 30 8.21 -2.58 10.19
N ASN A 31 7.01 -2.08 10.47
CA ASN A 31 6.62 -0.69 10.23
C ASN A 31 7.47 0.33 10.97
N ALA A 32 7.89 0.03 12.22
CA ALA A 32 8.73 0.92 13.01
C ALA A 32 10.14 1.02 12.41
N ILE A 33 10.72 -0.10 12.00
CA ILE A 33 12.04 -0.16 11.35
C ILE A 33 11.99 0.59 10.01
N TYR A 34 10.98 0.29 9.17
CA TYR A 34 10.81 0.96 7.88
C TYR A 34 10.67 2.47 8.00
N GLY A 35 9.86 2.92 8.95
CA GLY A 35 9.67 4.34 9.23
C GLY A 35 10.93 5.01 9.78
N PHE A 36 11.65 4.34 10.68
CA PHE A 36 12.92 4.82 11.24
C PHE A 36 13.95 5.04 10.13
N LEU A 37 14.15 4.07 9.27
CA LEU A 37 15.10 4.17 8.14
C LEU A 37 14.76 5.31 7.20
N ASN A 38 13.47 5.53 6.90
CA ASN A 38 13.05 6.66 6.07
C ASN A 38 13.32 8.02 6.74
N ILE A 39 13.12 8.12 8.06
CA ILE A 39 13.44 9.34 8.83
C ILE A 39 14.96 9.56 8.83
N LEU A 40 15.74 8.53 9.12
CA LEU A 40 17.21 8.57 9.15
C LEU A 40 17.78 9.06 7.83
N GLU A 41 17.35 8.49 6.70
CA GLU A 41 17.85 8.89 5.38
C GLU A 41 17.47 10.31 4.98
N LYS A 42 16.25 10.72 5.31
CA LYS A 42 15.83 12.11 5.13
C LYS A 42 16.74 13.08 5.88
N LEU A 43 17.00 12.78 7.16
CA LEU A 43 17.85 13.60 8.02
C LEU A 43 19.30 13.62 7.55
N ARG A 44 19.85 12.47 7.11
CA ARG A 44 21.19 12.41 6.51
C ARG A 44 21.32 13.29 5.28
N THR A 45 20.29 13.30 4.43
CA THR A 45 20.24 14.13 3.22
C THR A 45 20.14 15.63 3.54
N GLU A 46 19.31 15.98 4.55
CA GLU A 46 19.11 17.38 4.95
C GLU A 46 20.29 17.96 5.71
N GLU A 47 20.87 17.21 6.65
CA GLU A 47 21.91 17.70 7.56
C GLU A 47 23.32 17.46 7.05
N GLN A 48 23.54 16.46 6.20
CA GLN A 48 24.86 16.05 5.68
C GLN A 48 25.92 15.97 6.80
N PRO A 49 25.69 15.14 7.85
CA PRO A 49 26.60 15.07 9.00
C PRO A 49 27.92 14.38 8.64
N ASP A 50 29.01 14.83 9.24
CA ASP A 50 30.33 14.19 9.15
C ASP A 50 30.38 12.90 10.00
N ALA A 51 29.60 12.89 11.10
CA ALA A 51 29.50 11.78 12.05
C ALA A 51 28.06 11.57 12.49
N LEU A 52 27.72 10.32 12.86
CA LEU A 52 26.37 9.90 13.19
C LEU A 52 26.37 8.82 14.28
N CYS A 53 25.50 8.97 15.29
CA CYS A 53 25.25 7.93 16.29
C CYS A 53 23.79 7.92 16.74
N VAL A 54 23.37 6.85 17.42
CA VAL A 54 22.02 6.66 17.96
C VAL A 54 22.11 6.25 19.42
N THR A 55 21.21 6.78 20.26
CA THR A 55 21.09 6.39 21.66
C THR A 55 19.81 5.62 21.91
N PHE A 56 19.83 4.67 22.85
CA PHE A 56 18.65 3.93 23.30
C PHE A 56 18.62 3.81 24.83
N ASP A 57 17.41 3.76 25.39
CA ASP A 57 17.21 3.40 26.81
C ASP A 57 17.41 1.90 27.04
N LEU A 58 17.94 1.55 28.20
CA LEU A 58 17.96 0.20 28.73
C LEU A 58 16.76 -0.07 29.65
N LYS A 59 16.34 -1.34 29.76
CA LYS A 59 15.26 -1.76 30.68
C LYS A 59 15.70 -1.83 32.15
N ALA A 60 16.55 -0.93 32.60
CA ALA A 60 17.03 -0.87 33.98
C ALA A 60 16.47 0.39 34.69
N PRO A 61 16.19 0.33 36.00
CA PRO A 61 15.86 1.52 36.75
C PRO A 61 17.00 2.57 36.66
N THR A 62 16.65 3.82 36.45
CA THR A 62 17.61 4.92 36.41
C THR A 62 17.70 5.59 37.78
N PHE A 63 18.68 6.47 37.98
CA PHE A 63 18.82 7.25 39.20
C PHE A 63 17.54 8.05 39.53
N ARG A 64 16.74 8.48 38.53
CA ARG A 64 15.46 9.18 38.75
C ARG A 64 14.40 8.28 39.35
N HIS A 65 14.34 7.00 38.95
CA HIS A 65 13.45 6.02 39.56
C HIS A 65 13.80 5.72 41.01
N LEU A 66 15.10 5.80 41.35
CA LEU A 66 15.58 5.60 42.72
C LEU A 66 15.32 6.84 43.60
N ALA A 67 15.27 8.05 42.98
CA ALA A 67 15.01 9.28 43.68
C ALA A 67 13.53 9.54 43.93
N TYR A 68 12.64 9.08 43.04
CA TYR A 68 11.20 9.31 43.14
C TYR A 68 10.39 8.16 42.56
N ASP A 69 9.68 7.43 43.41
CA ASP A 69 8.88 6.24 43.04
C ASP A 69 7.75 6.54 42.02
N GLY A 70 7.29 7.78 41.99
CA GLY A 70 6.28 8.26 41.04
C GLY A 70 6.80 8.54 39.65
N TYR A 71 8.12 8.55 39.42
CA TYR A 71 8.70 8.92 38.13
C TYR A 71 8.29 7.98 37.02
N LYS A 72 7.71 8.53 35.96
CA LYS A 72 7.18 7.79 34.77
C LYS A 72 6.14 6.68 35.12
N ALA A 73 5.58 6.64 36.34
CA ALA A 73 4.64 5.60 36.78
C ALA A 73 3.32 5.56 35.96
N THR A 74 2.99 6.63 35.28
CA THR A 74 1.79 6.74 34.44
C THR A 74 2.02 6.34 32.98
N ARG A 75 3.27 6.05 32.59
CA ARG A 75 3.57 5.65 31.19
C ARG A 75 3.07 4.23 30.91
N HIS A 76 2.39 4.07 29.80
CA HIS A 76 2.01 2.74 29.32
C HIS A 76 3.25 1.96 28.84
N PRO A 77 3.28 0.65 29.05
CA PRO A 77 4.38 -0.18 28.55
C PRO A 77 4.46 -0.09 27.01
N MET A 78 5.66 -0.30 26.49
CA MET A 78 5.88 -0.35 25.03
C MET A 78 5.05 -1.50 24.44
N PRO A 79 4.34 -1.28 23.31
CA PRO A 79 3.63 -2.36 22.61
C PRO A 79 4.58 -3.51 22.25
N ASP A 80 4.11 -4.74 22.35
CA ASP A 80 4.94 -5.94 22.07
C ASP A 80 5.43 -5.93 20.61
N GLU A 81 4.58 -5.46 19.68
CA GLU A 81 4.90 -5.32 18.25
C GLU A 81 6.04 -4.32 17.99
N LEU A 82 6.20 -3.32 18.84
CA LEU A 82 7.33 -2.39 18.78
C LEU A 82 8.56 -2.98 19.47
N ALA A 83 8.35 -3.60 20.63
CA ALA A 83 9.44 -4.18 21.42
C ALA A 83 10.21 -5.24 20.63
N MET A 84 9.52 -6.06 19.82
CA MET A 84 10.16 -7.08 18.99
C MET A 84 11.00 -6.50 17.83
N GLN A 85 10.74 -5.26 17.40
CA GLN A 85 11.48 -4.62 16.32
C GLN A 85 12.80 -3.98 16.78
N LEU A 86 12.94 -3.65 18.07
CA LEU A 86 14.13 -2.97 18.61
C LEU A 86 15.44 -3.72 18.40
N PRO A 87 15.55 -5.05 18.72
CA PRO A 87 16.78 -5.79 18.47
C PRO A 87 17.18 -5.77 17.00
N MET A 88 16.24 -6.00 16.11
CA MET A 88 16.47 -5.99 14.66
C MET A 88 16.90 -4.59 14.16
N MET A 89 16.30 -3.53 14.71
CA MET A 89 16.71 -2.16 14.38
C MET A 89 18.17 -1.89 14.78
N LYS A 90 18.57 -2.36 15.96
CA LYS A 90 19.96 -2.24 16.42
C LYS A 90 20.93 -3.03 15.54
N ASP A 91 20.54 -4.22 15.07
CA ASP A 91 21.35 -5.02 14.15
C ASP A 91 21.53 -4.31 12.79
N ILE A 92 20.48 -3.66 12.28
CA ILE A 92 20.56 -2.84 11.08
C ILE A 92 21.52 -1.65 11.28
N LEU A 93 21.42 -0.94 12.40
CA LEU A 93 22.33 0.18 12.70
C LEU A 93 23.78 -0.29 12.78
N ARG A 94 24.05 -1.46 13.40
CA ARG A 94 25.38 -2.06 13.42
C ARG A 94 25.88 -2.40 12.03
N ALA A 95 25.03 -3.00 11.17
CA ALA A 95 25.36 -3.28 9.78
C ALA A 95 25.60 -1.99 8.98
N MET A 96 24.90 -0.90 9.29
CA MET A 96 25.16 0.43 8.73
C MET A 96 26.42 1.09 9.31
N ARG A 97 27.12 0.45 10.26
CA ARG A 97 28.26 0.97 10.99
C ARG A 97 27.97 2.29 11.71
N ILE A 98 26.75 2.40 12.24
CA ILE A 98 26.31 3.54 13.05
C ILE A 98 26.48 3.15 14.53
N PRO A 99 27.33 3.83 15.30
CA PRO A 99 27.50 3.56 16.72
C PRO A 99 26.21 3.74 17.52
N ILE A 100 25.99 2.84 18.47
CA ILE A 100 24.85 2.85 19.38
C ILE A 100 25.38 3.06 20.79
N PHE A 101 24.82 4.04 21.52
CA PHE A 101 25.18 4.30 22.91
C PHE A 101 24.02 4.03 23.84
N GLU A 102 24.29 3.23 24.86
CA GLU A 102 23.37 2.85 25.93
C GLU A 102 24.14 2.85 27.24
N CYS A 103 23.54 3.29 28.33
CA CYS A 103 24.22 3.32 29.63
C CYS A 103 23.28 2.85 30.74
N GLU A 104 23.65 1.81 31.49
CA GLU A 104 22.86 1.28 32.59
C GLU A 104 22.76 2.29 33.73
N GLY A 105 21.54 2.50 34.26
CA GLY A 105 21.25 3.48 35.31
C GLY A 105 21.06 4.93 34.80
N TRP A 106 21.21 5.18 33.51
CA TRP A 106 21.05 6.48 32.84
C TRP A 106 19.98 6.40 31.75
N GLU A 107 19.35 7.52 31.46
CA GLU A 107 18.41 7.60 30.34
C GLU A 107 19.10 8.01 29.04
N ALA A 108 18.49 7.68 27.90
CA ALA A 108 19.02 8.08 26.59
C ALA A 108 19.26 9.60 26.48
N ASP A 109 18.40 10.42 27.11
CA ASP A 109 18.54 11.87 27.14
C ASP A 109 19.81 12.31 27.87
N ASP A 110 20.21 11.64 28.96
CA ASP A 110 21.46 11.93 29.67
C ASP A 110 22.69 11.57 28.82
N VAL A 111 22.58 10.44 28.09
CA VAL A 111 23.61 10.01 27.13
C VAL A 111 23.72 11.04 25.99
N ILE A 112 22.60 11.50 25.44
CA ILE A 112 22.56 12.56 24.41
C ILE A 112 23.19 13.86 24.92
N GLY A 113 22.83 14.28 26.14
CA GLY A 113 23.42 15.46 26.78
C GLY A 113 24.92 15.35 26.97
N THR A 114 25.41 14.16 27.36
CA THR A 114 26.84 13.86 27.51
C THR A 114 27.56 13.95 26.17
N ILE A 115 26.99 13.38 25.10
CA ILE A 115 27.51 13.46 23.73
C ILE A 115 27.59 14.91 23.26
N GLY A 116 26.50 15.69 23.41
CA GLY A 116 26.46 17.09 23.02
C GLY A 116 27.54 17.92 23.69
N LYS A 117 27.72 17.75 25.02
CA LYS A 117 28.73 18.44 25.78
C LYS A 117 30.17 18.04 25.39
N GLN A 118 30.41 16.78 25.07
CA GLN A 118 31.71 16.32 24.59
C GLN A 118 32.02 16.84 23.16
N CYS A 119 30.98 16.93 22.28
CA CYS A 119 31.16 17.59 20.99
C CYS A 119 31.62 19.05 21.13
N GLY A 120 30.96 19.86 21.98
CA GLY A 120 31.37 21.22 22.25
C GLY A 120 32.81 21.32 22.73
N ARG A 121 33.26 20.44 23.66
CA ARG A 121 34.64 20.36 24.10
C ARG A 121 35.65 20.06 22.99
N ALA A 122 35.22 19.22 22.02
CA ALA A 122 36.03 18.88 20.85
C ALA A 122 35.92 19.88 19.71
N ASN A 123 35.18 20.99 19.89
CA ASN A 123 34.90 22.00 18.88
C ASN A 123 34.19 21.43 17.64
N TRP A 124 33.20 20.54 17.88
CA TRP A 124 32.30 20.01 16.90
C TRP A 124 30.90 20.57 17.13
N ASP A 125 30.16 20.80 16.04
CA ASP A 125 28.73 21.08 16.12
C ASP A 125 27.93 19.76 16.31
N CYS A 126 26.90 19.79 17.16
CA CYS A 126 26.07 18.66 17.45
C CYS A 126 24.60 18.97 17.12
N VAL A 127 23.98 18.13 16.27
CA VAL A 127 22.55 18.20 15.97
C VAL A 127 21.86 17.04 16.68
N ILE A 128 21.08 17.35 17.72
CA ILE A 128 20.28 16.38 18.46
C ILE A 128 18.94 16.21 17.73
N VAL A 129 18.61 14.98 17.32
CA VAL A 129 17.33 14.64 16.67
C VAL A 129 16.47 13.85 17.64
N THR A 130 15.42 14.46 18.14
CA THR A 130 14.50 13.84 19.08
C THR A 130 13.07 14.34 18.85
N GLY A 131 12.10 13.67 19.45
CA GLY A 131 10.74 14.19 19.57
C GLY A 131 10.45 14.75 20.94
N ASP A 132 11.37 14.67 21.87
CA ASP A 132 11.23 15.16 23.23
C ASP A 132 11.66 16.63 23.33
N ARG A 133 10.80 17.45 23.95
CA ARG A 133 11.10 18.86 24.15
C ARG A 133 12.10 19.09 25.30
N ASP A 134 12.33 18.10 26.14
CA ASP A 134 13.23 18.21 27.27
C ASP A 134 14.66 18.41 26.81
N SER A 135 15.04 17.81 25.69
CA SER A 135 16.33 18.01 25.06
C SER A 135 16.60 19.46 24.62
N LEU A 136 15.58 20.35 24.59
CA LEU A 136 15.78 21.77 24.28
C LEU A 136 16.64 22.48 25.35
N GLN A 137 16.71 21.96 26.59
CA GLN A 137 17.60 22.50 27.65
C GLN A 137 19.08 22.37 27.31
N LEU A 138 19.43 21.47 26.33
CA LEU A 138 20.80 21.18 25.93
C LEU A 138 21.35 22.12 24.86
N ILE A 139 20.51 23.03 24.34
CA ILE A 139 20.88 23.96 23.26
C ILE A 139 21.92 24.96 23.78
N ASP A 140 23.04 25.04 23.08
CA ASP A 140 24.11 26.02 23.34
C ASP A 140 24.76 26.49 22.01
N GLU A 141 25.99 27.02 22.07
CA GLU A 141 26.72 27.53 20.89
C GLU A 141 27.08 26.40 19.89
N HIS A 142 27.25 25.17 20.37
CA HIS A 142 27.60 23.99 19.58
C HIS A 142 26.47 23.00 19.40
N VAL A 143 25.44 23.08 20.23
CA VAL A 143 24.32 22.11 20.26
C VAL A 143 23.04 22.75 19.72
N THR A 144 22.48 22.17 18.69
CA THR A 144 21.15 22.48 18.17
C THR A 144 20.22 21.27 18.29
N VAL A 145 18.92 21.50 18.44
CA VAL A 145 17.93 20.43 18.58
C VAL A 145 16.95 20.46 17.41
N LYS A 146 16.88 19.37 16.70
CA LYS A 146 15.90 19.12 15.63
C LYS A 146 14.73 18.30 16.18
N LEU A 147 13.64 19.00 16.54
CA LEU A 147 12.43 18.34 17.02
C LEU A 147 11.66 17.70 15.87
N VAL A 148 11.58 16.38 15.89
CA VAL A 148 10.79 15.59 14.93
C VAL A 148 9.36 15.45 15.45
N SER A 149 8.36 15.86 14.69
CA SER A 149 6.94 15.69 15.02
C SER A 149 6.20 14.97 13.89
N SER A 150 5.30 14.05 14.24
CA SER A 150 4.41 13.39 13.26
C SER A 150 3.10 14.16 13.18
N LYS A 151 2.75 14.68 12.00
CA LYS A 151 1.40 15.18 11.70
C LYS A 151 0.94 14.57 10.38
N LEU A 152 -0.16 13.80 10.43
CA LEU A 152 -0.85 13.23 9.25
C LEU A 152 0.09 12.58 8.22
N SER A 153 0.82 11.54 8.64
CA SER A 153 1.71 10.73 7.79
C SER A 153 2.96 11.43 7.21
N GLN A 154 3.27 12.67 7.64
CA GLN A 154 4.52 13.34 7.29
C GLN A 154 5.29 13.73 8.55
N SER A 155 6.57 13.33 8.63
CA SER A 155 7.48 13.81 9.67
C SER A 155 7.92 15.24 9.34
N VAL A 156 7.57 16.18 10.22
CA VAL A 156 8.03 17.58 10.14
C VAL A 156 9.10 17.77 11.21
N ALA A 157 10.27 18.20 10.81
CA ALA A 157 11.35 18.54 11.71
C ALA A 157 11.46 20.07 11.85
N VAL A 158 11.64 20.53 13.09
CA VAL A 158 11.81 21.96 13.41
C VAL A 158 13.15 22.13 14.12
N ASN A 159 14.03 22.94 13.55
CA ASN A 159 15.33 23.24 14.16
C ASN A 159 15.20 24.32 15.22
N TYR A 160 15.79 24.06 16.38
CA TYR A 160 15.95 25.00 17.47
C TYR A 160 17.44 25.26 17.69
N ASP A 161 17.81 26.53 17.56
CA ASP A 161 19.08 27.11 17.98
C ASP A 161 18.81 28.07 19.17
N PRO A 162 19.84 28.65 19.80
CA PRO A 162 19.63 29.57 20.91
C PRO A 162 18.78 30.80 20.59
N ALA A 163 18.86 31.31 19.35
CA ALA A 163 18.11 32.50 18.93
C ALA A 163 16.60 32.16 18.81
N ARG A 164 16.27 31.10 18.13
CA ARG A 164 14.89 30.65 17.97
C ARG A 164 14.25 30.23 19.31
N PHE A 165 15.03 29.57 20.18
CA PHE A 165 14.53 29.23 21.50
C PHE A 165 14.15 30.47 22.30
N ARG A 166 15.04 31.49 22.34
CA ARG A 166 14.77 32.78 23.03
C ARG A 166 13.56 33.51 22.42
N GLU A 167 13.40 33.45 21.11
CA GLU A 167 12.24 34.06 20.44
C GLU A 167 10.90 33.39 20.89
N GLU A 168 10.89 32.05 21.04
CA GLU A 168 9.69 31.31 21.41
C GLU A 168 9.39 31.35 22.91
N TYR A 169 10.44 31.25 23.77
CA TYR A 169 10.28 31.08 25.22
C TYR A 169 10.57 32.35 26.02
N GLY A 170 11.38 33.28 25.52
CA GLY A 170 11.72 34.53 26.17
C GLY A 170 12.89 34.47 27.16
N PHE A 171 13.49 33.28 27.37
CA PHE A 171 14.65 33.04 28.26
C PHE A 171 15.63 32.05 27.61
N ASP A 172 16.78 31.82 28.25
CA ASP A 172 17.81 30.93 27.75
C ASP A 172 17.43 29.45 27.88
N PRO A 173 17.87 28.57 26.94
CA PRO A 173 17.50 27.15 26.91
C PRO A 173 17.65 26.40 28.22
N ILE A 174 18.71 26.67 28.98
CA ILE A 174 18.99 26.01 30.27
C ILE A 174 17.87 26.24 31.30
N HIS A 175 17.15 27.37 31.23
CA HIS A 175 16.06 27.70 32.16
C HIS A 175 14.74 26.95 31.84
N LEU A 176 14.74 26.06 30.84
CA LEU A 176 13.66 25.10 30.66
C LEU A 176 13.53 24.15 31.85
N ILE A 177 14.66 23.86 32.53
CA ILE A 177 14.69 23.08 33.77
C ILE A 177 13.90 23.82 34.87
N ASP A 178 14.16 25.12 35.07
CA ASP A 178 13.47 25.97 36.04
C ASP A 178 11.95 26.04 35.76
N LEU A 179 11.60 26.13 34.45
CA LEU A 179 10.18 26.12 34.04
C LEU A 179 9.49 24.83 34.48
N LYS A 180 10.13 23.65 34.21
CA LYS A 180 9.58 22.36 34.61
C LYS A 180 9.58 22.14 36.13
N ALA A 181 10.57 22.67 36.83
CA ALA A 181 10.62 22.66 38.29
C ALA A 181 9.37 23.32 38.91
N LEU A 182 8.91 24.39 38.29
CA LEU A 182 7.72 25.14 38.76
C LEU A 182 6.39 24.52 38.33
N MET A 183 6.23 24.18 37.01
CA MET A 183 4.96 23.73 36.47
C MET A 183 4.73 22.24 36.56
N GLY A 184 5.80 21.46 36.81
CA GLY A 184 5.78 20.01 36.68
C GLY A 184 5.76 19.53 35.25
N ASP A 185 5.78 18.21 35.09
CA ASP A 185 5.59 17.53 33.81
C ASP A 185 4.66 16.30 33.96
N SER A 186 3.51 16.36 33.32
CA SER A 186 2.52 15.27 33.38
C SER A 186 2.93 14.03 32.60
N SER A 187 3.82 14.15 31.60
CA SER A 187 4.31 13.02 30.81
C SER A 187 5.25 12.13 31.60
N ASP A 188 6.06 12.72 32.48
CA ASP A 188 7.02 12.04 33.33
C ASP A 188 6.58 11.94 34.79
N ASN A 189 5.35 12.42 35.07
CA ASN A 189 4.77 12.48 36.39
C ASN A 189 5.65 13.27 37.38
N ILE A 190 6.25 14.37 36.92
CA ILE A 190 7.02 15.31 37.74
C ILE A 190 6.02 16.31 38.37
N PRO A 191 5.99 16.46 39.74
CA PRO A 191 4.89 17.14 40.38
C PRO A 191 4.89 18.67 40.24
N GLY A 192 6.05 19.32 40.18
CA GLY A 192 6.14 20.77 40.18
C GLY A 192 5.62 21.43 41.48
N VAL A 193 5.20 22.66 41.38
CA VAL A 193 4.54 23.41 42.46
C VAL A 193 3.01 23.39 42.26
N ALA A 194 2.27 22.85 43.22
CA ALA A 194 0.83 22.68 43.10
C ALA A 194 0.10 24.02 42.81
N GLY A 195 -0.61 24.06 41.68
CA GLY A 195 -1.37 25.26 41.27
C GLY A 195 -0.55 26.36 40.61
N VAL A 196 0.68 26.08 40.21
CA VAL A 196 1.51 26.91 39.32
C VAL A 196 1.47 26.28 37.93
N GLY A 197 0.83 26.92 36.97
CA GLY A 197 0.74 26.45 35.58
C GLY A 197 1.74 27.16 34.67
N PRO A 198 1.83 26.73 33.37
CA PRO A 198 2.83 27.21 32.43
C PRO A 198 2.94 28.74 32.34
N LYS A 199 1.81 29.44 32.21
CA LYS A 199 1.81 30.92 32.11
C LYS A 199 2.41 31.59 33.33
N THR A 200 2.10 31.09 34.53
CA THR A 200 2.62 31.65 35.79
C THR A 200 4.09 31.35 35.98
N ALA A 201 4.49 30.11 35.64
CA ALA A 201 5.90 29.70 35.70
C ALA A 201 6.77 30.51 34.72
N THR A 202 6.31 30.67 33.48
CA THR A 202 7.02 31.49 32.48
C THR A 202 7.18 32.93 32.94
N GLN A 203 6.09 33.54 33.47
CA GLN A 203 6.17 34.93 33.96
C GLN A 203 7.15 35.08 35.13
N LEU A 204 7.17 34.12 36.06
CA LEU A 204 8.11 34.14 37.19
C LEU A 204 9.58 34.05 36.69
N LEU A 205 9.85 33.24 35.68
CA LEU A 205 11.19 33.14 35.09
C LEU A 205 11.57 34.43 34.36
N LEU A 206 10.68 35.05 33.63
CA LEU A 206 10.94 36.33 32.97
C LEU A 206 11.24 37.46 33.96
N ASP A 207 10.57 37.42 35.14
CA ASP A 207 10.71 38.45 36.16
C ASP A 207 11.95 38.25 37.07
N TYR A 208 12.31 36.99 37.38
CA TYR A 208 13.33 36.64 38.37
C TYR A 208 14.48 35.71 37.83
N GLY A 209 14.45 35.30 36.61
CA GLY A 209 15.50 34.59 35.89
C GLY A 209 15.60 33.09 36.18
N THR A 210 15.71 32.68 37.43
CA THR A 210 15.95 31.29 37.85
C THR A 210 15.03 30.86 38.98
N LEU A 211 14.93 29.56 39.27
CA LEU A 211 14.25 29.00 40.42
C LEU A 211 14.78 29.63 41.71
N ASP A 212 16.10 29.70 41.89
CA ASP A 212 16.74 30.33 43.03
C ASP A 212 16.42 31.84 43.13
N GLY A 213 16.41 32.54 41.97
CA GLY A 213 16.02 33.95 41.89
C GLY A 213 14.58 34.18 42.33
N ILE A 214 13.67 33.32 41.98
CA ILE A 214 12.26 33.38 42.43
C ILE A 214 12.16 33.19 43.94
N TYR A 215 12.87 32.17 44.49
CA TYR A 215 12.87 31.91 45.95
C TYR A 215 13.63 32.99 46.78
N ALA A 216 14.56 33.68 46.17
CA ALA A 216 15.27 34.81 46.79
C ALA A 216 14.40 36.09 46.87
N HIS A 217 13.36 36.20 45.99
CA HIS A 217 12.50 37.38 45.89
C HIS A 217 11.04 37.12 46.26
N LEU A 218 10.77 36.10 47.10
CA LEU A 218 9.41 35.74 47.51
C LEU A 218 8.61 36.91 48.10
N ASP A 219 9.27 37.83 48.78
CA ASP A 219 8.63 39.02 49.36
C ASP A 219 8.07 39.99 48.31
N ALA A 220 8.59 39.95 47.07
CA ALA A 220 8.07 40.73 45.97
C ALA A 220 6.90 40.06 45.22
N ILE A 221 6.58 38.81 45.54
CA ILE A 221 5.55 38.02 44.89
C ILE A 221 4.24 38.16 45.68
N LYS A 222 3.11 38.24 44.95
CA LYS A 222 1.77 38.34 45.52
C LYS A 222 1.48 37.23 46.54
N ASP A 223 0.92 37.55 47.69
CA ASP A 223 0.70 36.64 48.84
C ASP A 223 0.15 35.26 48.50
N LYS A 224 -0.87 35.19 47.64
CA LYS A 224 -1.48 33.90 47.22
C LYS A 224 -0.54 33.02 46.43
N LEU A 225 0.32 33.59 45.61
CA LEU A 225 1.30 32.86 44.80
C LEU A 225 2.54 32.53 45.64
N ARG A 226 2.96 33.48 46.51
CA ARG A 226 4.04 33.27 47.46
C ARG A 226 3.77 32.08 48.36
N ALA A 227 2.58 31.99 48.96
CA ALA A 227 2.19 30.91 49.84
C ALA A 227 2.29 29.53 49.11
N LYS A 228 1.89 29.47 47.84
CA LYS A 228 2.04 28.23 47.03
C LYS A 228 3.51 27.88 46.79
N LEU A 229 4.36 28.85 46.49
CA LEU A 229 5.78 28.62 46.24
C LEU A 229 6.48 28.17 47.54
N GLU A 230 6.18 28.81 48.67
CA GLU A 230 6.68 28.44 50.00
C GLU A 230 6.32 27.00 50.37
N GLN A 231 5.03 26.63 50.20
CA GLN A 231 4.53 25.27 50.46
C GLN A 231 5.13 24.23 49.50
N GLY A 232 5.31 24.60 48.24
CA GLY A 232 5.83 23.71 47.17
C GLY A 232 7.34 23.69 47.00
N ARG A 233 8.11 24.34 47.90
CA ARG A 233 9.56 24.52 47.73
C ARG A 233 10.33 23.23 47.56
N GLU A 234 10.11 22.23 48.41
CA GLU A 234 10.78 20.92 48.31
C GLU A 234 10.40 20.21 47.04
N SER A 235 9.12 20.25 46.65
CA SER A 235 8.64 19.66 45.40
C SER A 235 9.28 20.35 44.16
N ALA A 236 9.47 21.67 44.19
CA ALA A 236 10.09 22.42 43.12
C ALA A 236 11.57 21.99 42.91
N TYR A 237 12.37 21.91 43.98
CA TYR A 237 13.78 21.48 43.86
C TYR A 237 13.91 20.01 43.53
N MET A 238 13.05 19.13 44.02
CA MET A 238 12.98 17.74 43.58
C MET A 238 12.63 17.68 42.09
N SER A 239 11.66 18.45 41.63
CA SER A 239 11.26 18.52 40.22
C SER A 239 12.37 19.09 39.34
N TYR A 240 13.17 20.03 39.85
CA TYR A 240 14.36 20.57 39.16
C TYR A 240 15.39 19.46 38.92
N ASP A 241 15.71 18.64 39.96
CA ASP A 241 16.65 17.55 39.83
C ASP A 241 16.15 16.45 38.87
N LEU A 242 14.86 16.11 38.92
CA LEU A 242 14.24 15.14 38.02
C LEU A 242 14.18 15.60 36.54
N ALA A 243 13.95 16.90 36.29
CA ALA A 243 13.87 17.48 34.96
C ALA A 243 15.25 17.76 34.34
N THR A 244 16.32 17.79 35.14
CA THR A 244 17.68 18.08 34.68
C THR A 244 18.25 16.88 33.90
N ILE A 245 18.66 17.13 32.66
CA ILE A 245 19.42 16.16 31.87
C ILE A 245 20.88 16.25 32.35
N ARG A 246 21.41 15.14 32.87
CA ARG A 246 22.78 15.05 33.36
C ARG A 246 23.73 14.72 32.22
N CYS A 247 24.80 15.51 32.07
CA CYS A 247 25.70 15.43 30.93
C CYS A 247 27.05 14.75 31.27
N GLU A 248 27.04 13.83 32.23
CA GLU A 248 28.21 13.08 32.70
C GLU A 248 27.99 11.58 32.76
N ALA A 249 27.15 11.03 31.86
CA ALA A 249 26.99 9.58 31.72
C ALA A 249 28.33 8.91 31.40
N PRO A 250 28.68 7.79 32.08
CA PRO A 250 29.97 7.13 31.92
C PRO A 250 30.02 6.30 30.64
N ILE A 251 30.01 6.98 29.49
CA ILE A 251 30.12 6.38 28.18
C ILE A 251 31.52 6.60 27.60
N ASP A 252 32.02 5.60 26.88
CA ASP A 252 33.24 5.74 26.07
C ASP A 252 32.85 6.30 24.70
N PHE A 253 33.03 7.62 24.53
CA PHE A 253 32.58 8.34 23.34
C PHE A 253 33.67 9.30 22.84
N SER A 254 33.85 9.24 21.52
CA SER A 254 34.59 10.27 20.78
C SER A 254 33.82 10.61 19.50
N PRO A 255 33.67 11.91 19.14
CA PRO A 255 33.02 12.28 17.85
C PRO A 255 33.70 11.66 16.63
N GLU A 256 35.00 11.44 16.71
CA GLU A 256 35.83 10.86 15.63
C GLU A 256 35.42 9.38 15.35
N ASP A 257 35.05 8.62 16.39
CA ASP A 257 34.64 7.23 16.27
C ASP A 257 33.25 7.06 15.65
N CYS A 258 32.49 8.15 15.59
CA CYS A 258 31.17 8.21 15.00
C CYS A 258 31.16 8.64 13.52
N ARG A 259 32.34 8.82 12.89
CA ARG A 259 32.40 9.21 11.46
C ARG A 259 31.61 8.25 10.59
N VAL A 260 30.89 8.82 9.62
CA VAL A 260 30.10 8.04 8.66
C VAL A 260 31.04 7.10 7.89
N GLN A 261 30.75 5.82 7.97
CA GLN A 261 31.50 4.74 7.32
C GLN A 261 30.67 4.08 6.23
N GLN A 262 31.32 3.32 5.35
CA GLN A 262 30.64 2.44 4.41
C GLN A 262 29.95 1.31 5.19
N PRO A 263 28.66 1.03 4.91
CA PRO A 263 27.93 -0.04 5.59
C PRO A 263 28.53 -1.42 5.23
N ASP A 264 28.24 -2.40 6.09
CA ASP A 264 28.40 -3.81 5.76
C ASP A 264 27.22 -4.21 4.85
N ASN A 265 27.46 -4.12 3.54
CA ASN A 265 26.42 -4.30 2.53
C ASN A 265 25.85 -5.73 2.56
N ASP A 266 26.66 -6.74 2.88
CA ASP A 266 26.25 -8.14 2.87
C ASP A 266 25.30 -8.43 4.03
N THR A 267 25.69 -8.03 5.25
CA THR A 267 24.81 -8.14 6.42
C THR A 267 23.55 -7.31 6.25
N LEU A 268 23.66 -6.11 5.69
CA LEU A 268 22.52 -5.22 5.48
C LEU A 268 21.55 -5.80 4.44
N TYR A 269 22.06 -6.40 3.37
CA TYR A 269 21.24 -7.11 2.38
C TYR A 269 20.46 -8.25 3.03
N GLN A 270 21.12 -9.11 3.83
CA GLN A 270 20.47 -10.23 4.53
C GLN A 270 19.36 -9.74 5.48
N LEU A 271 19.62 -8.69 6.26
CA LEU A 271 18.65 -8.11 7.18
C LEU A 271 17.45 -7.52 6.42
N PHE A 272 17.68 -6.79 5.33
CA PHE A 272 16.58 -6.21 4.55
C PHE A 272 15.80 -7.26 3.77
N THR A 273 16.44 -8.31 3.31
CA THR A 273 15.77 -9.47 2.69
C THR A 273 14.86 -10.17 3.70
N ARG A 274 15.36 -10.43 4.92
CA ARG A 274 14.55 -11.00 6.01
C ARG A 274 13.33 -10.12 6.37
N LEU A 275 13.47 -8.80 6.27
CA LEU A 275 12.39 -7.83 6.54
C LEU A 275 11.52 -7.53 5.31
N GLU A 276 11.80 -8.15 4.16
CA GLU A 276 11.12 -7.94 2.88
C GLU A 276 11.18 -6.46 2.39
N PHE A 277 12.29 -5.77 2.69
CA PHE A 277 12.51 -4.36 2.37
C PHE A 277 13.11 -4.14 0.97
N THR A 278 12.41 -4.58 -0.08
CA THR A 278 12.87 -4.47 -1.47
C THR A 278 13.23 -3.04 -1.90
N ARG A 279 12.45 -2.05 -1.45
CA ARG A 279 12.75 -0.63 -1.73
C ARG A 279 14.03 -0.16 -1.06
N GLN A 280 14.33 -0.64 0.13
CA GLN A 280 15.57 -0.26 0.83
C GLN A 280 16.78 -0.95 0.18
N ILE A 281 16.65 -2.22 -0.21
CA ILE A 281 17.67 -2.92 -0.99
C ILE A 281 18.03 -2.12 -2.25
N ALA A 282 17.04 -1.73 -3.05
CA ALA A 282 17.24 -0.92 -4.25
C ALA A 282 17.85 0.47 -3.94
N ARG A 283 17.35 1.14 -2.90
CA ARG A 283 17.80 2.49 -2.49
C ARG A 283 19.25 2.53 -2.07
N TYR A 284 19.71 1.51 -1.32
CA TYR A 284 21.11 1.40 -0.88
C TYR A 284 22.01 0.73 -1.91
N GLY A 285 21.48 0.35 -3.08
CA GLY A 285 22.24 -0.35 -4.12
C GLY A 285 22.83 -1.68 -3.64
N LEU A 286 22.09 -2.36 -2.72
CA LEU A 286 22.55 -3.61 -2.15
C LEU A 286 22.31 -4.75 -3.14
N HIS A 287 23.29 -5.63 -3.23
CA HIS A 287 23.22 -6.86 -4.00
C HIS A 287 23.37 -8.04 -3.04
N ALA A 288 22.89 -9.21 -3.43
CA ALA A 288 23.17 -10.43 -2.68
C ALA A 288 24.69 -10.53 -2.42
N PRO A 289 25.10 -10.89 -1.18
CA PRO A 289 26.50 -11.10 -0.91
C PRO A 289 27.10 -11.96 -2.02
N GLN A 290 28.15 -11.48 -2.63
CA GLN A 290 29.03 -12.36 -3.40
C GLN A 290 29.74 -13.26 -2.36
N GLU A 291 28.98 -14.18 -1.72
CA GLU A 291 29.66 -15.35 -1.27
C GLU A 291 30.33 -15.90 -2.53
N THR A 292 31.64 -16.12 -2.45
CA THR A 292 32.25 -17.23 -3.12
C THR A 292 31.55 -18.49 -2.61
N VAL A 293 30.26 -18.64 -2.93
CA VAL A 293 29.62 -19.91 -3.04
C VAL A 293 30.46 -20.55 -4.13
N GLU A 294 31.25 -21.55 -3.69
CA GLU A 294 31.79 -22.49 -4.65
C GLU A 294 30.76 -22.64 -5.74
N ALA A 295 31.19 -22.47 -6.99
CA ALA A 295 30.38 -22.50 -8.19
C ALA A 295 29.60 -23.82 -8.27
N GLY A 296 28.62 -24.01 -7.41
CA GLY A 296 27.87 -25.23 -7.18
C GLY A 296 26.38 -25.01 -7.05
N ALA A 297 25.90 -23.75 -6.95
CA ALA A 297 24.49 -23.55 -6.64
C ALA A 297 23.61 -23.31 -7.88
N PHE A 298 24.04 -22.88 -9.02
CA PHE A 298 23.29 -22.88 -10.28
C PHE A 298 24.13 -22.39 -11.48
N ALA A 299 25.45 -22.56 -11.47
CA ALA A 299 26.12 -23.03 -12.64
C ALA A 299 25.92 -24.56 -12.60
N GLY A 300 24.72 -25.04 -12.89
CA GLY A 300 24.55 -26.44 -13.25
C GLY A 300 25.60 -26.75 -14.30
N THR A 301 26.17 -27.92 -14.24
CA THR A 301 27.01 -28.53 -15.29
C THR A 301 26.22 -28.64 -16.62
N CYS A 302 25.39 -27.65 -16.94
CA CYS A 302 24.64 -27.47 -18.16
C CYS A 302 25.63 -27.09 -19.24
N THR A 303 25.79 -27.91 -20.22
CA THR A 303 26.43 -27.52 -21.48
C THR A 303 25.58 -26.39 -22.07
N SER A 304 26.16 -25.19 -22.24
CA SER A 304 25.45 -24.08 -22.87
C SER A 304 25.87 -23.90 -24.32
N GLU A 305 24.91 -23.68 -25.20
CA GLU A 305 25.12 -23.42 -26.62
C GLU A 305 24.41 -22.13 -27.04
N THR A 306 25.15 -21.20 -27.69
CA THR A 306 24.52 -20.05 -28.34
C THR A 306 24.26 -20.42 -29.80
N VAL A 307 23.00 -20.39 -30.21
CA VAL A 307 22.51 -20.80 -31.53
C VAL A 307 22.17 -19.54 -32.33
N THR A 308 22.85 -19.34 -33.45
CA THR A 308 22.60 -18.25 -34.42
C THR A 308 22.20 -18.73 -35.80
N ASP A 309 22.20 -20.06 -36.03
CA ASP A 309 21.89 -20.71 -37.30
C ASP A 309 20.50 -21.32 -37.29
N ALA A 310 19.74 -21.11 -38.40
CA ALA A 310 18.36 -21.55 -38.52
C ALA A 310 18.23 -23.08 -38.61
N ALA A 311 19.20 -23.78 -39.23
CA ALA A 311 19.14 -25.26 -39.37
C ALA A 311 19.33 -25.92 -37.99
N ARG A 312 20.27 -25.40 -37.20
CA ARG A 312 20.49 -25.88 -35.83
C ARG A 312 19.30 -25.57 -34.91
N ALA A 313 18.69 -24.40 -35.08
CA ALA A 313 17.49 -24.02 -34.33
C ALA A 313 16.30 -24.94 -34.65
N ALA A 314 16.10 -25.29 -35.94
CA ALA A 314 15.05 -26.22 -36.35
C ALA A 314 15.27 -27.64 -35.81
N GLU A 315 16.51 -28.13 -35.79
CA GLU A 315 16.86 -29.41 -35.19
C GLU A 315 16.52 -29.46 -33.69
N LEU A 316 16.90 -28.43 -32.96
CA LEU A 316 16.62 -28.30 -31.50
C LEU A 316 15.13 -28.15 -31.25
N ALA A 317 14.40 -27.34 -32.03
CA ALA A 317 12.95 -27.22 -31.91
C ALA A 317 12.22 -28.56 -32.09
N ALA A 318 12.69 -29.40 -33.03
CA ALA A 318 12.17 -30.75 -33.20
C ALA A 318 12.52 -31.69 -32.02
N ALA A 319 13.67 -31.46 -31.37
CA ALA A 319 14.02 -32.20 -30.15
C ALA A 319 13.14 -31.79 -28.99
N PHE A 320 12.88 -30.50 -28.81
CA PHE A 320 12.03 -29.95 -27.72
C PHE A 320 10.59 -30.46 -27.78
N GLN A 321 10.07 -30.83 -28.93
CA GLN A 321 8.75 -31.48 -29.05
C GLN A 321 8.70 -32.85 -28.36
N LYS A 322 9.84 -33.47 -28.10
CA LYS A 322 9.96 -34.80 -27.48
C LYS A 322 10.23 -34.71 -25.97
N GLU A 323 10.60 -33.51 -25.48
CA GLU A 323 10.82 -33.28 -24.08
C GLU A 323 9.49 -33.24 -23.31
N HIS A 324 9.52 -33.59 -22.02
CA HIS A 324 8.37 -33.47 -21.17
C HIS A 324 7.94 -31.99 -21.02
N TYR A 325 8.90 -31.11 -20.90
CA TYR A 325 8.76 -29.65 -20.93
C TYR A 325 10.12 -28.99 -21.14
N VAL A 326 10.10 -27.72 -21.47
CA VAL A 326 11.29 -26.86 -21.52
C VAL A 326 11.05 -25.60 -20.65
N ASN A 327 12.09 -25.10 -20.01
CA ASN A 327 12.08 -23.83 -19.28
C ASN A 327 12.49 -22.74 -20.25
N ILE A 328 11.68 -21.65 -20.33
CA ILE A 328 11.88 -20.61 -21.33
C ILE A 328 11.86 -19.22 -20.71
N ILE A 329 12.86 -18.41 -21.08
CA ILE A 329 12.91 -16.97 -20.81
C ILE A 329 13.23 -16.25 -22.12
N THR A 330 12.55 -15.14 -22.38
CA THR A 330 12.76 -14.34 -23.60
C THR A 330 13.33 -12.97 -23.28
N GLU A 331 14.04 -12.39 -24.26
CA GLU A 331 14.27 -10.95 -24.23
C GLU A 331 12.93 -10.20 -24.37
N PRO A 332 12.83 -8.98 -23.79
CA PRO A 332 11.60 -8.20 -23.84
C PRO A 332 11.07 -7.92 -25.25
N ASP A 333 11.90 -7.82 -26.25
CA ASP A 333 11.58 -7.54 -27.65
C ASP A 333 11.58 -8.80 -28.55
N LEU A 334 11.71 -9.98 -27.96
CA LEU A 334 11.87 -11.29 -28.62
C LEU A 334 13.16 -11.42 -29.47
N SER A 335 14.15 -10.54 -29.29
CA SER A 335 15.45 -10.63 -29.99
C SER A 335 16.34 -11.77 -29.49
N GLY A 336 15.96 -12.43 -28.42
CA GLY A 336 16.68 -13.57 -27.86
C GLY A 336 15.77 -14.46 -27.02
N ILE A 337 16.04 -15.76 -27.05
CA ILE A 337 15.28 -16.78 -26.33
C ILE A 337 16.23 -17.74 -25.64
N ALA A 338 16.18 -17.86 -24.33
CA ALA A 338 16.88 -18.88 -23.57
C ALA A 338 15.93 -20.07 -23.32
N VAL A 339 16.39 -21.24 -23.61
CA VAL A 339 15.71 -22.53 -23.40
C VAL A 339 16.60 -23.43 -22.55
N GLU A 340 16.05 -24.03 -21.52
CA GLU A 340 16.74 -24.95 -20.61
C GLU A 340 15.92 -26.24 -20.51
N THR A 341 16.61 -27.39 -20.54
CA THR A 341 16.02 -28.76 -20.60
C THR A 341 16.47 -29.64 -19.42
N GLY A 342 16.98 -29.05 -18.33
CA GLY A 342 17.54 -29.76 -17.18
C GLY A 342 19.02 -30.05 -17.32
N ASP A 343 19.47 -30.64 -18.46
CA ASP A 343 20.86 -30.99 -18.70
C ASP A 343 21.60 -30.00 -19.63
N SER A 344 20.86 -29.21 -20.41
CA SER A 344 21.42 -28.35 -21.44
C SER A 344 20.67 -27.03 -21.55
N GLY A 345 21.43 -25.93 -21.74
CA GLY A 345 20.95 -24.61 -21.96
C GLY A 345 21.26 -24.08 -23.36
N TYR A 346 20.29 -23.50 -24.02
CA TYR A 346 20.40 -22.96 -25.37
C TYR A 346 19.94 -21.51 -25.40
N TYR A 347 20.74 -20.63 -26.02
CA TYR A 347 20.34 -19.26 -26.27
C TYR A 347 20.24 -19.01 -27.78
N PHE A 348 19.05 -18.69 -28.27
CA PHE A 348 18.73 -18.45 -29.67
C PHE A 348 18.71 -16.96 -29.97
N SER A 349 19.38 -16.53 -31.02
CA SER A 349 19.40 -15.15 -31.51
C SER A 349 19.61 -15.09 -33.03
N ASP A 350 19.48 -13.89 -33.60
CA ASP A 350 19.70 -13.62 -35.02
C ASP A 350 18.90 -14.57 -35.94
N PHE A 351 19.60 -15.27 -36.85
CA PHE A 351 18.99 -16.16 -37.85
C PHE A 351 18.36 -17.42 -37.24
N ALA A 352 18.68 -17.77 -36.01
CA ALA A 352 18.03 -18.87 -35.29
C ALA A 352 16.53 -18.58 -35.02
N LEU A 353 16.13 -17.31 -34.90
CA LEU A 353 14.74 -16.86 -34.65
C LEU A 353 13.92 -16.77 -35.93
N SER A 354 14.00 -17.80 -36.78
CA SER A 354 13.19 -17.89 -37.99
C SER A 354 11.70 -18.10 -37.64
N ASP A 355 10.79 -17.75 -38.56
CA ASP A 355 9.35 -17.98 -38.40
C ASP A 355 9.03 -19.45 -38.07
N ASP A 356 9.69 -20.40 -38.75
CA ASP A 356 9.49 -21.84 -38.51
C ASP A 356 9.89 -22.22 -37.05
N PHE A 357 10.98 -21.67 -36.52
CA PHE A 357 11.39 -21.90 -35.16
C PHE A 357 10.36 -21.28 -34.19
N MET A 358 9.95 -20.02 -34.40
CA MET A 358 8.97 -19.31 -33.56
C MET A 358 7.62 -20.03 -33.57
N LEU A 359 7.12 -20.47 -34.74
CA LEU A 359 5.88 -21.24 -34.86
C LEU A 359 5.95 -22.58 -34.10
N THR A 360 7.12 -23.24 -34.13
CA THR A 360 7.32 -24.51 -33.44
C THR A 360 7.44 -24.33 -31.93
N ILE A 361 8.36 -23.44 -31.47
CA ILE A 361 8.67 -23.30 -30.04
C ILE A 361 7.47 -22.76 -29.24
N PHE A 362 6.68 -21.85 -29.84
CA PHE A 362 5.49 -21.29 -29.20
C PHE A 362 4.17 -21.98 -29.57
N GLY A 363 4.23 -23.02 -30.37
CA GLY A 363 3.10 -23.90 -30.69
C GLY A 363 2.77 -24.86 -29.53
N ALA A 364 1.64 -25.57 -29.67
CA ALA A 364 1.12 -26.51 -28.67
C ALA A 364 1.99 -27.76 -28.47
N SER A 365 2.80 -28.12 -29.47
CA SER A 365 3.63 -29.32 -29.43
C SER A 365 4.82 -29.25 -28.47
N VAL A 366 5.30 -28.06 -28.15
CA VAL A 366 6.33 -27.82 -27.14
C VAL A 366 5.68 -27.36 -25.84
N LYS A 367 5.85 -28.09 -24.76
CA LYS A 367 5.36 -27.73 -23.44
C LYS A 367 6.37 -26.80 -22.75
N LYS A 368 5.91 -25.68 -22.26
CA LYS A 368 6.76 -24.58 -21.71
C LYS A 368 6.42 -24.25 -20.29
N VAL A 369 7.47 -24.07 -19.49
CA VAL A 369 7.43 -23.42 -18.17
C VAL A 369 8.13 -22.09 -18.30
N THR A 370 7.55 -21.03 -17.75
CA THR A 370 8.12 -19.68 -17.82
C THR A 370 7.80 -18.88 -16.57
N HIS A 371 8.24 -17.64 -16.56
CA HIS A 371 7.94 -16.65 -15.52
C HIS A 371 7.19 -15.46 -16.14
N ASP A 372 5.99 -15.15 -15.64
CA ASP A 372 5.08 -14.10 -16.16
C ASP A 372 4.74 -14.28 -17.64
N CYS A 373 3.98 -15.34 -17.96
CA CYS A 373 3.66 -15.75 -19.33
C CYS A 373 2.75 -14.77 -20.09
N LYS A 374 1.88 -14.00 -19.42
CA LYS A 374 0.88 -13.16 -20.09
C LYS A 374 1.48 -12.07 -21.00
N PRO A 375 2.48 -11.27 -20.56
CA PRO A 375 3.13 -10.28 -21.44
C PRO A 375 3.85 -10.93 -22.63
N LEU A 376 4.41 -12.12 -22.43
CA LEU A 376 5.02 -12.89 -23.53
C LEU A 376 3.95 -13.33 -24.52
N MET A 377 2.86 -13.93 -24.07
CA MET A 377 1.73 -14.34 -24.92
C MET A 377 1.17 -13.17 -25.73
N ARG A 378 0.96 -12.02 -25.10
CA ARG A 378 0.50 -10.80 -25.79
C ARG A 378 1.43 -10.43 -26.95
N ARG A 379 2.72 -10.39 -26.70
CA ARG A 379 3.72 -10.01 -27.70
C ARG A 379 3.79 -10.97 -28.89
N LEU A 380 3.70 -12.29 -28.59
CA LEU A 380 3.64 -13.32 -29.64
C LEU A 380 2.42 -13.12 -30.54
N LEU A 381 1.24 -12.87 -29.93
CA LEU A 381 -0.01 -12.62 -30.66
C LEU A 381 0.05 -11.35 -31.50
N GLU A 382 0.64 -10.28 -31.02
CA GLU A 382 0.84 -9.02 -31.75
C GLU A 382 1.76 -9.19 -32.97
N GLN A 383 2.71 -10.14 -32.92
CA GLN A 383 3.60 -10.48 -34.03
C GLN A 383 3.07 -11.62 -34.92
N GLY A 384 1.88 -12.16 -34.65
CA GLY A 384 1.24 -13.22 -35.41
C GLY A 384 1.72 -14.61 -35.10
N TYR A 385 2.46 -14.81 -34.00
CA TYR A 385 2.91 -16.14 -33.57
C TYR A 385 1.90 -16.82 -32.63
N PRO A 386 1.88 -18.14 -32.54
CA PRO A 386 1.06 -18.86 -31.57
C PRO A 386 1.56 -18.57 -30.14
N ALA A 387 0.65 -18.62 -29.18
CA ALA A 387 0.95 -18.49 -27.76
C ALA A 387 0.38 -19.70 -27.00
N GLU A 388 0.87 -20.89 -27.33
CA GLU A 388 0.32 -22.16 -26.85
C GLU A 388 1.38 -23.00 -26.11
N GLY A 389 0.94 -24.06 -25.41
CA GLY A 389 1.84 -24.98 -24.74
C GLY A 389 2.46 -24.50 -23.45
N PHE A 390 2.01 -23.37 -22.89
CA PHE A 390 2.42 -22.91 -21.56
C PHE A 390 1.73 -23.76 -20.50
N ILE A 391 2.50 -24.56 -19.77
CA ILE A 391 1.97 -25.50 -18.77
C ILE A 391 2.15 -24.99 -17.33
N PHE A 392 3.04 -24.02 -17.12
CA PHE A 392 3.27 -23.42 -15.82
C PHE A 392 3.88 -22.03 -15.92
N ASP A 393 3.48 -21.16 -15.00
CA ASP A 393 3.98 -19.79 -14.80
C ASP A 393 4.38 -19.62 -13.33
N THR A 394 5.66 -19.39 -13.08
CA THR A 394 6.19 -19.33 -11.72
C THR A 394 5.82 -18.05 -10.98
N ALA A 395 5.62 -16.91 -11.68
CA ALA A 395 5.14 -15.67 -11.09
C ALA A 395 3.68 -15.81 -10.63
N LEU A 396 2.84 -16.38 -11.49
CA LEU A 396 1.42 -16.62 -11.19
C LEU A 396 1.24 -17.61 -10.04
N ALA A 397 2.04 -18.67 -9.99
CA ALA A 397 2.03 -19.63 -8.89
C ALA A 397 2.43 -18.98 -7.55
N ALA A 398 3.44 -18.11 -7.58
CA ALA A 398 3.87 -17.36 -6.41
C ALA A 398 2.78 -16.36 -5.94
N TYR A 399 2.06 -15.73 -6.87
CA TYR A 399 0.92 -14.87 -6.56
C TYR A 399 -0.22 -15.66 -5.92
N ASP A 400 -0.61 -16.81 -6.45
CA ASP A 400 -1.67 -17.62 -5.85
C ASP A 400 -1.30 -18.07 -4.44
N LEU A 401 -0.05 -18.44 -4.21
CA LEU A 401 0.44 -18.81 -2.88
C LEU A 401 0.45 -17.65 -1.88
N ASP A 402 0.64 -16.41 -2.35
CA ASP A 402 0.62 -15.22 -1.51
C ASP A 402 0.26 -13.96 -2.31
N ALA A 403 -1.02 -13.66 -2.43
CA ALA A 403 -1.56 -12.52 -3.17
C ALA A 403 -1.33 -11.15 -2.50
N THR A 404 -0.62 -11.08 -1.37
CA THR A 404 -0.40 -9.83 -0.61
C THR A 404 0.95 -9.17 -0.88
N ARG A 405 1.79 -9.78 -1.72
CA ARG A 405 3.12 -9.27 -2.05
C ARG A 405 3.11 -8.04 -2.93
N GLY A 406 4.16 -7.24 -2.79
CA GLY A 406 4.35 -6.05 -3.62
C GLY A 406 4.99 -6.32 -4.98
N SER A 407 5.63 -7.47 -5.17
CA SER A 407 6.25 -7.90 -6.43
C SER A 407 6.37 -9.41 -6.53
N TYR A 408 6.30 -9.90 -7.76
CA TYR A 408 6.51 -11.31 -8.14
C TYR A 408 7.62 -11.42 -9.18
N ASP A 409 8.61 -10.52 -9.18
CA ASP A 409 9.80 -10.65 -10.04
C ASP A 409 10.57 -11.94 -9.73
N LEU A 410 11.29 -12.45 -10.75
CA LEU A 410 11.92 -13.76 -10.68
C LEU A 410 12.91 -13.88 -9.52
N ASP A 411 13.74 -12.84 -9.30
CA ASP A 411 14.74 -12.84 -8.22
C ASP A 411 14.05 -12.97 -6.85
N SER A 412 12.97 -12.19 -6.61
CA SER A 412 12.19 -12.25 -5.38
C SER A 412 11.52 -13.60 -5.16
N VAL A 413 11.00 -14.21 -6.23
CA VAL A 413 10.32 -15.52 -6.14
C VAL A 413 11.33 -16.64 -5.87
N VAL A 414 12.50 -16.62 -6.53
CA VAL A 414 13.60 -17.57 -6.29
C VAL A 414 14.10 -17.46 -4.86
N GLN A 415 14.41 -16.27 -4.42
CA GLN A 415 14.85 -16.04 -3.03
C GLN A 415 13.86 -16.55 -2.00
N GLN A 416 12.57 -16.33 -2.23
CA GLN A 416 11.54 -16.76 -1.29
C GLN A 416 11.34 -18.28 -1.23
N HIS A 417 11.26 -18.89 -2.40
CA HIS A 417 10.82 -20.29 -2.47
C HIS A 417 11.96 -21.29 -2.48
N LEU A 418 13.16 -20.84 -2.88
CA LEU A 418 14.36 -21.66 -3.00
C LEU A 418 15.50 -21.22 -2.08
N GLY A 419 15.49 -19.97 -1.57
CA GLY A 419 16.44 -19.48 -0.57
C GLY A 419 17.80 -19.04 -1.11
N PHE A 420 17.96 -18.88 -2.44
CA PHE A 420 19.19 -18.43 -3.08
C PHE A 420 18.96 -17.30 -4.08
N ALA A 421 20.03 -16.64 -4.53
CA ALA A 421 20.00 -15.64 -5.58
C ALA A 421 20.36 -16.24 -6.93
N ILE A 422 19.83 -15.70 -8.04
CA ILE A 422 20.19 -16.10 -9.39
C ILE A 422 21.60 -15.58 -9.69
N GLY A 423 22.52 -16.50 -10.04
CA GLY A 423 23.89 -16.14 -10.43
C GLY A 423 23.89 -15.34 -11.74
N ARG A 424 24.56 -14.18 -11.75
CA ARG A 424 24.74 -13.37 -12.97
C ARG A 424 26.22 -13.21 -13.28
N ALA A 425 26.58 -13.35 -14.57
CA ALA A 425 27.94 -13.15 -15.01
C ALA A 425 28.31 -11.66 -14.97
N ASP A 426 29.54 -11.36 -14.53
CA ASP A 426 30.07 -10.01 -14.55
C ASP A 426 30.38 -9.55 -15.98
N SER A 427 29.70 -8.50 -16.42
CA SER A 427 29.86 -7.94 -17.77
C SER A 427 31.24 -7.35 -18.04
N GLU A 428 32.00 -6.97 -17.02
CA GLU A 428 33.38 -6.49 -17.15
C GLU A 428 34.36 -7.64 -17.44
N GLN A 429 34.04 -8.84 -16.92
CA GLN A 429 34.86 -10.04 -17.09
C GLN A 429 34.59 -10.78 -18.40
N VAL A 430 33.35 -10.92 -18.83
CA VAL A 430 32.96 -11.74 -19.96
C VAL A 430 32.41 -10.95 -21.17
N GLY A 431 32.23 -9.65 -21.04
CA GLY A 431 31.61 -8.81 -22.06
C GLY A 431 30.08 -8.79 -21.95
N LYS A 432 29.46 -7.70 -22.42
CA LYS A 432 28.02 -7.42 -22.23
C LYS A 432 27.11 -8.49 -22.85
N ASP A 433 27.40 -8.93 -24.07
CA ASP A 433 26.55 -9.91 -24.76
C ASP A 433 26.65 -11.29 -24.10
N ALA A 434 27.86 -11.74 -23.77
CA ALA A 434 28.03 -12.99 -23.04
C ALA A 434 27.40 -12.95 -21.64
N ALA A 435 27.52 -11.86 -20.91
CA ALA A 435 26.88 -11.70 -19.62
C ALA A 435 25.33 -11.76 -19.73
N ARG A 436 24.76 -11.16 -20.78
CA ARG A 436 23.33 -11.22 -21.09
C ARG A 436 22.88 -12.67 -21.35
N VAL A 437 23.58 -13.39 -22.20
CA VAL A 437 23.30 -14.81 -22.53
C VAL A 437 23.35 -15.67 -21.26
N CYS A 438 24.44 -15.56 -20.48
CA CYS A 438 24.57 -16.29 -19.22
C CYS A 438 23.45 -15.98 -18.22
N SER A 439 23.06 -14.70 -18.11
CA SER A 439 21.97 -14.29 -17.21
C SER A 439 20.64 -14.90 -17.63
N ARG A 440 20.29 -14.91 -18.93
CA ARG A 440 19.04 -15.49 -19.41
C ARG A 440 19.00 -17.01 -19.22
N LEU A 441 20.11 -17.67 -19.42
CA LEU A 441 20.21 -19.12 -19.15
C LEU A 441 20.07 -19.45 -17.67
N ALA A 442 20.70 -18.67 -16.80
CA ALA A 442 20.54 -18.81 -15.36
C ALA A 442 19.09 -18.54 -14.89
N GLU A 443 18.41 -17.57 -15.50
CA GLU A 443 16.99 -17.29 -15.25
C GLU A 443 16.11 -18.46 -15.72
N ALA A 444 16.37 -19.06 -16.89
CA ALA A 444 15.64 -20.23 -17.37
C ALA A 444 15.83 -21.45 -16.45
N ALA A 445 17.05 -21.69 -15.98
CA ALA A 445 17.33 -22.75 -14.99
C ALA A 445 16.64 -22.50 -13.66
N ALA A 446 16.59 -21.24 -13.19
CA ALA A 446 15.87 -20.87 -11.98
C ALA A 446 14.36 -21.10 -12.10
N VAL A 447 13.78 -20.86 -13.29
CA VAL A 447 12.38 -21.19 -13.60
C VAL A 447 12.14 -22.69 -13.47
N GLY A 448 13.05 -23.52 -13.96
CA GLY A 448 13.00 -24.99 -13.80
C GLY A 448 12.99 -25.41 -12.33
N ALA A 449 13.90 -24.85 -11.52
CA ALA A 449 13.96 -25.14 -10.09
C ALA A 449 12.68 -24.69 -9.34
N LEU A 450 12.08 -23.58 -9.74
CA LEU A 450 10.79 -23.15 -9.18
C LEU A 450 9.66 -24.11 -9.58
N TYR A 451 9.69 -24.63 -10.79
CA TYR A 451 8.70 -25.61 -11.25
C TYR A 451 8.78 -26.94 -10.47
N GLU A 452 9.95 -27.34 -10.01
CA GLU A 452 10.09 -28.49 -9.11
C GLU A 452 9.50 -28.24 -7.71
N ALA A 453 9.51 -26.99 -7.23
CA ALA A 453 9.13 -26.63 -5.87
C ALA A 453 7.69 -26.12 -5.69
N LEU A 454 7.14 -25.40 -6.66
CA LEU A 454 5.87 -24.66 -6.49
C LEU A 454 4.61 -25.54 -6.65
N PRO A 455 4.53 -26.54 -7.55
CA PRO A 455 3.33 -27.37 -7.72
C PRO A 455 2.93 -28.11 -6.44
N GLU A 456 3.89 -28.67 -5.70
CA GLU A 456 3.62 -29.32 -4.42
C GLU A 456 3.02 -28.34 -3.40
N LYS A 457 3.52 -27.09 -3.36
CA LYS A 457 2.99 -26.05 -2.47
C LYS A 457 1.56 -25.65 -2.84
N LEU A 458 1.25 -25.55 -4.14
CA LEU A 458 -0.13 -25.30 -4.61
C LEU A 458 -1.07 -26.44 -4.20
N THR A 459 -0.68 -27.67 -4.41
CA THR A 459 -1.45 -28.86 -4.01
C THR A 459 -1.68 -28.91 -2.50
N LYS A 460 -0.62 -28.70 -1.70
CA LYS A 460 -0.69 -28.69 -0.24
C LYS A 460 -1.63 -27.61 0.31
N ASN A 461 -1.74 -26.47 -0.37
CA ASN A 461 -2.65 -25.39 0.00
C ASN A 461 -4.05 -25.52 -0.63
N GLY A 462 -4.32 -26.59 -1.40
CA GLY A 462 -5.62 -26.81 -2.04
C GLY A 462 -5.91 -25.88 -3.22
N MET A 463 -4.87 -25.26 -3.82
CA MET A 463 -4.99 -24.24 -4.86
C MET A 463 -4.72 -24.77 -6.28
N GLU A 464 -4.48 -26.07 -6.42
CA GLU A 464 -4.15 -26.69 -7.72
C GLU A 464 -5.22 -26.44 -8.78
N LYS A 465 -6.50 -26.66 -8.45
CA LYS A 465 -7.61 -26.39 -9.38
C LYS A 465 -7.73 -24.90 -9.73
N LEU A 466 -7.59 -24.01 -8.77
CA LEU A 466 -7.60 -22.57 -8.98
C LEU A 466 -6.52 -22.20 -10.02
N TYR A 467 -5.31 -22.70 -9.81
CA TYR A 467 -4.17 -22.41 -10.67
C TYR A 467 -4.34 -22.96 -12.11
N TYR A 468 -4.59 -24.27 -12.24
CA TYR A 468 -4.62 -24.92 -13.56
C TYR A 468 -5.92 -24.74 -14.33
N GLU A 469 -7.06 -24.58 -13.65
CA GLU A 469 -8.36 -24.48 -14.31
C GLU A 469 -8.83 -23.02 -14.49
N ILE A 470 -8.28 -22.07 -13.74
CA ILE A 470 -8.70 -20.66 -13.77
C ILE A 470 -7.54 -19.74 -14.15
N GLU A 471 -6.50 -19.61 -13.31
CA GLU A 471 -5.51 -18.54 -13.41
C GLU A 471 -4.60 -18.71 -14.64
N LEU A 472 -4.02 -19.87 -14.83
CA LEU A 472 -3.10 -20.12 -15.95
C LEU A 472 -3.80 -20.02 -17.32
N PRO A 473 -4.95 -20.67 -17.56
CA PRO A 473 -5.67 -20.53 -18.83
C PRO A 473 -6.13 -19.09 -19.10
N LEU A 474 -6.46 -18.32 -18.03
CA LEU A 474 -6.90 -16.95 -18.16
C LEU A 474 -5.81 -16.03 -18.74
N CYS A 475 -4.54 -16.32 -18.50
CA CYS A 475 -3.43 -15.53 -19.05
C CYS A 475 -3.53 -15.37 -20.57
N ARG A 476 -3.91 -16.44 -21.26
CA ARG A 476 -4.10 -16.41 -22.71
C ARG A 476 -5.28 -15.54 -23.13
N VAL A 477 -6.43 -15.68 -22.48
CA VAL A 477 -7.62 -14.88 -22.78
C VAL A 477 -7.33 -13.40 -22.57
N LEU A 478 -6.66 -13.06 -21.46
CA LEU A 478 -6.25 -11.67 -21.19
C LEU A 478 -5.25 -11.15 -22.24
N ALA A 479 -4.28 -11.95 -22.63
CA ALA A 479 -3.32 -11.57 -23.67
C ALA A 479 -4.01 -11.32 -25.02
N GLU A 480 -5.01 -12.13 -25.39
CA GLU A 480 -5.82 -11.94 -26.59
C GLU A 480 -6.68 -10.66 -26.52
N MET A 481 -7.27 -10.37 -25.35
CA MET A 481 -8.01 -9.12 -25.11
C MET A 481 -7.10 -7.89 -25.19
N GLU A 482 -5.93 -7.94 -24.58
CA GLU A 482 -4.93 -6.87 -24.63
C GLU A 482 -4.43 -6.63 -26.06
N ALA A 483 -4.11 -7.69 -26.82
CA ALA A 483 -3.70 -7.59 -28.20
C ALA A 483 -4.84 -7.07 -29.11
N ALA A 484 -6.08 -7.48 -28.84
CA ALA A 484 -7.25 -6.98 -29.57
C ALA A 484 -7.52 -5.48 -29.32
N GLY A 485 -7.37 -5.01 -28.06
CA GLY A 485 -7.70 -3.65 -27.66
C GLY A 485 -9.16 -3.25 -27.90
N VAL A 486 -9.49 -2.00 -27.68
CA VAL A 486 -10.84 -1.43 -27.90
C VAL A 486 -10.72 -0.19 -28.77
N LYS A 487 -11.50 -0.11 -29.86
CA LYS A 487 -11.50 1.05 -30.75
C LYS A 487 -12.07 2.29 -30.06
N ALA A 488 -11.41 3.43 -30.23
CA ALA A 488 -11.83 4.70 -29.67
C ALA A 488 -11.99 5.76 -30.78
N ASP A 489 -13.03 6.57 -30.68
CA ASP A 489 -13.23 7.72 -31.55
C ASP A 489 -12.36 8.90 -31.10
N GLN A 490 -11.18 9.01 -31.71
CA GLN A 490 -10.20 10.04 -31.38
C GLN A 490 -10.77 11.46 -31.57
N MET A 491 -11.55 11.69 -32.62
CA MET A 491 -12.11 13.02 -32.91
C MET A 491 -13.18 13.40 -31.89
N ALA A 492 -14.01 12.44 -31.47
CA ALA A 492 -14.98 12.66 -30.41
C ALA A 492 -14.29 12.96 -29.07
N LEU A 493 -13.21 12.24 -28.71
CA LEU A 493 -12.41 12.51 -27.50
C LEU A 493 -11.78 13.90 -27.52
N ILE A 494 -11.20 14.33 -28.65
CA ILE A 494 -10.63 15.68 -28.80
C ILE A 494 -11.73 16.75 -28.67
N SER A 495 -12.86 16.57 -29.34
CA SER A 495 -13.99 17.48 -29.28
C SER A 495 -14.54 17.62 -27.86
N PHE A 496 -14.66 16.51 -27.16
CA PHE A 496 -15.07 16.49 -25.75
C PHE A 496 -14.07 17.19 -24.83
N GLY A 497 -12.77 16.98 -25.05
CA GLY A 497 -11.69 17.68 -24.33
C GLY A 497 -11.77 19.21 -24.53
N ASN A 498 -12.05 19.67 -25.73
CA ASN A 498 -12.25 21.11 -26.05
C ASN A 498 -13.51 21.68 -25.37
N MET A 499 -14.60 20.94 -25.37
CA MET A 499 -15.82 21.32 -24.66
C MET A 499 -15.58 21.43 -23.15
N LEU A 500 -14.88 20.43 -22.54
CA LEU A 500 -14.50 20.48 -21.12
C LEU A 500 -13.60 21.68 -20.83
N GLN A 501 -12.64 22.02 -21.72
CA GLN A 501 -11.75 23.17 -21.55
C GLN A 501 -12.53 24.46 -21.42
N SER A 502 -13.50 24.70 -22.31
CA SER A 502 -14.36 25.89 -22.26
C SER A 502 -15.18 25.97 -20.96
N ARG A 503 -15.68 24.83 -20.46
CA ARG A 503 -16.42 24.77 -19.19
C ARG A 503 -15.49 24.97 -17.97
N ILE A 504 -14.27 24.44 -18.00
CA ILE A 504 -13.25 24.64 -16.96
C ILE A 504 -12.89 26.12 -16.85
N GLU A 505 -12.66 26.80 -17.99
CA GLU A 505 -12.39 28.26 -18.03
C GLU A 505 -13.54 29.08 -17.48
N ALA A 506 -14.79 28.74 -17.81
CA ALA A 506 -15.98 29.39 -17.25
C ALA A 506 -16.09 29.17 -15.73
N ALA A 507 -15.86 27.95 -15.24
CA ALA A 507 -15.85 27.63 -13.82
C ALA A 507 -14.72 28.38 -13.07
N GLU A 508 -13.53 28.49 -13.68
CA GLU A 508 -12.40 29.25 -13.14
C GLU A 508 -12.78 30.73 -12.95
N GLN A 509 -13.38 31.38 -13.98
CA GLN A 509 -13.83 32.76 -13.86
C GLN A 509 -14.90 32.91 -12.77
N THR A 510 -15.81 31.96 -12.64
CA THR A 510 -16.81 31.93 -11.58
C THR A 510 -16.19 31.87 -10.20
N ILE A 511 -15.19 30.98 -10.02
CA ILE A 511 -14.44 30.85 -8.76
C ILE A 511 -13.70 32.15 -8.43
N PHE A 512 -13.02 32.76 -9.41
CA PHE A 512 -12.33 34.04 -9.21
C PHE A 512 -13.30 35.18 -8.88
N GLY A 513 -14.49 35.16 -9.49
CA GLY A 513 -15.56 36.13 -9.15
C GLY A 513 -15.99 36.04 -7.68
N TYR A 514 -16.17 34.82 -7.16
CA TYR A 514 -16.51 34.61 -5.74
C TYR A 514 -15.34 34.90 -4.80
N ALA A 515 -14.10 34.63 -5.22
CA ALA A 515 -12.89 34.89 -4.43
C ALA A 515 -12.44 36.36 -4.46
N GLY A 516 -12.95 37.18 -5.40
CA GLY A 516 -12.54 38.56 -5.62
C GLY A 516 -11.11 38.73 -6.19
N LYS A 517 -10.42 37.65 -6.49
CA LYS A 517 -9.04 37.65 -7.05
C LYS A 517 -8.70 36.36 -7.78
N LYS A 518 -7.68 36.43 -8.64
CA LYS A 518 -7.09 35.25 -9.29
C LYS A 518 -6.12 34.52 -8.35
N PHE A 519 -6.15 33.20 -8.34
CA PHE A 519 -5.26 32.34 -7.57
C PHE A 519 -5.14 30.95 -8.22
N ASN A 520 -4.20 30.12 -7.80
CA ASN A 520 -4.11 28.75 -8.29
C ASN A 520 -5.11 27.84 -7.55
N ILE A 521 -6.22 27.49 -8.21
CA ILE A 521 -7.30 26.64 -7.65
C ILE A 521 -6.80 25.24 -7.32
N ASN A 522 -5.79 24.74 -8.04
CA ASN A 522 -5.16 23.44 -7.78
C ASN A 522 -4.19 23.45 -6.58
N SER A 523 -3.80 24.63 -6.10
CA SER A 523 -3.00 24.78 -4.89
C SER A 523 -3.88 24.64 -3.64
N THR A 524 -3.78 23.50 -2.95
CA THR A 524 -4.53 23.24 -1.70
C THR A 524 -4.31 24.33 -0.64
N LYS A 525 -3.10 24.91 -0.61
CA LYS A 525 -2.75 25.99 0.32
C LYS A 525 -3.47 27.28 -0.02
N GLN A 526 -3.43 27.74 -1.29
CA GLN A 526 -4.11 28.97 -1.72
C GLN A 526 -5.62 28.82 -1.62
N LEU A 527 -6.16 27.68 -2.07
CA LEU A 527 -7.58 27.40 -1.97
C LEU A 527 -8.06 27.36 -0.52
N GLY A 528 -7.29 26.71 0.38
CA GLY A 528 -7.62 26.68 1.81
C GLY A 528 -7.63 28.07 2.45
N GLN A 529 -6.71 28.95 2.09
CA GLN A 529 -6.68 30.33 2.53
C GLN A 529 -7.92 31.11 2.07
N ILE A 530 -8.31 30.98 0.80
CA ILE A 530 -9.52 31.63 0.25
C ILE A 530 -10.77 31.15 0.98
N LEU A 531 -10.96 29.83 1.10
CA LEU A 531 -12.20 29.27 1.67
C LEU A 531 -12.34 29.54 3.17
N PHE A 532 -11.27 29.38 3.94
CA PHE A 532 -11.37 29.35 5.40
C PHE A 532 -10.91 30.65 6.08
N ASP A 533 -9.88 31.31 5.52
CA ASP A 533 -9.37 32.55 6.13
C ASP A 533 -10.08 33.82 5.55
N GLU A 534 -10.41 33.86 4.23
CA GLU A 534 -10.98 35.02 3.57
C GLU A 534 -12.51 34.96 3.51
N LEU A 535 -13.08 33.82 3.11
CA LEU A 535 -14.53 33.64 3.05
C LEU A 535 -15.15 33.15 4.36
N GLY A 536 -14.33 32.81 5.36
CA GLY A 536 -14.78 32.44 6.70
C GLY A 536 -15.63 31.17 6.77
N LEU A 537 -15.48 30.24 5.83
CA LEU A 537 -16.23 28.97 5.84
C LEU A 537 -15.81 28.10 7.02
N PRO A 538 -16.73 27.23 7.53
CA PRO A 538 -16.39 26.36 8.65
C PRO A 538 -15.24 25.43 8.28
N ALA A 539 -14.10 25.61 8.94
CA ALA A 539 -12.93 24.78 8.73
C ALA A 539 -12.98 23.55 9.64
N GLY A 540 -12.60 22.40 9.11
CA GLY A 540 -12.15 21.28 9.94
C GLY A 540 -10.85 21.64 10.69
N LYS A 541 -10.22 20.65 11.37
CA LYS A 541 -8.92 20.88 12.03
C LYS A 541 -7.89 21.42 11.03
N LYS A 542 -7.35 22.60 11.30
CA LYS A 542 -6.24 23.18 10.55
C LYS A 542 -5.01 22.27 10.70
N THR A 543 -4.47 21.78 9.63
CA THR A 543 -3.23 20.99 9.62
C THR A 543 -2.02 21.93 9.58
N LYS A 544 -0.81 21.44 9.90
CA LYS A 544 0.43 22.25 9.75
C LYS A 544 0.70 22.72 8.33
N SER A 545 0.25 21.99 7.34
CA SER A 545 0.34 22.34 5.91
C SER A 545 -0.79 23.27 5.44
N GLY A 546 -1.69 23.67 6.33
CA GLY A 546 -2.88 24.45 6.00
C GLY A 546 -4.18 23.65 6.16
N TYR A 547 -5.24 24.14 5.55
CA TYR A 547 -6.55 23.48 5.56
C TYR A 547 -6.62 22.34 4.56
N SER A 548 -7.29 21.26 4.92
CA SER A 548 -7.63 20.22 3.94
C SER A 548 -8.73 20.74 3.01
N THR A 549 -8.52 20.56 1.71
CA THR A 549 -9.51 20.87 0.66
C THR A 549 -9.81 19.64 -0.19
N ASN A 550 -9.72 18.43 0.40
CA ASN A 550 -10.09 17.20 -0.29
C ASN A 550 -11.62 17.17 -0.60
N ALA A 551 -12.03 16.21 -1.44
CA ALA A 551 -13.41 16.10 -1.87
C ALA A 551 -14.38 15.99 -0.69
N ASP A 552 -14.07 15.16 0.32
CA ASP A 552 -14.93 14.94 1.49
C ASP A 552 -15.16 16.22 2.32
N VAL A 553 -14.11 17.06 2.43
CA VAL A 553 -14.22 18.35 3.15
C VAL A 553 -15.09 19.31 2.35
N LEU A 554 -14.89 19.38 1.02
CA LEU A 554 -15.68 20.25 0.15
C LEU A 554 -17.15 19.79 0.08
N GLU A 555 -17.41 18.48 0.00
CA GLU A 555 -18.79 17.95 0.02
C GLU A 555 -19.53 18.34 1.33
N LYS A 556 -18.88 18.30 2.47
CA LYS A 556 -19.45 18.75 3.76
C LYS A 556 -19.75 20.25 3.81
N LEU A 557 -19.11 21.02 2.93
CA LEU A 557 -19.33 22.47 2.77
C LEU A 557 -20.36 22.83 1.72
N ARG A 558 -20.89 21.82 0.99
CA ARG A 558 -21.91 22.04 -0.05
C ARG A 558 -23.12 22.79 0.50
N GLY A 559 -23.57 23.78 -0.23
CA GLY A 559 -24.68 24.68 0.18
C GLY A 559 -24.29 25.77 1.19
N LYS A 560 -23.04 25.82 1.69
CA LYS A 560 -22.59 26.90 2.59
C LYS A 560 -22.15 28.16 1.84
N HIS A 561 -21.58 27.98 0.65
CA HIS A 561 -21.20 29.08 -0.26
C HIS A 561 -21.15 28.59 -1.71
N PRO A 562 -21.61 29.38 -2.70
CA PRO A 562 -21.65 28.94 -4.12
C PRO A 562 -20.28 28.59 -4.70
N ILE A 563 -19.18 29.12 -4.18
CA ILE A 563 -17.82 28.81 -4.60
C ILE A 563 -17.52 27.32 -4.47
N ILE A 564 -18.12 26.62 -3.50
CA ILE A 564 -17.88 25.20 -3.22
C ILE A 564 -18.34 24.35 -4.39
N ASP A 565 -19.56 24.57 -4.89
CA ASP A 565 -20.09 23.83 -6.04
C ASP A 565 -19.25 24.13 -7.28
N ALA A 566 -18.84 25.37 -7.52
CA ALA A 566 -17.98 25.76 -8.63
C ALA A 566 -16.59 25.07 -8.56
N ILE A 567 -16.00 24.91 -7.37
CA ILE A 567 -14.72 24.23 -7.18
C ILE A 567 -14.87 22.71 -7.40
N LEU A 568 -15.94 22.10 -6.91
CA LEU A 568 -16.22 20.68 -7.11
C LEU A 568 -16.38 20.38 -8.61
N ASP A 569 -17.15 21.20 -9.32
CA ASP A 569 -17.36 21.09 -10.78
C ASP A 569 -16.06 21.31 -11.54
N PHE A 570 -15.28 22.35 -11.20
CA PHE A 570 -13.96 22.61 -11.79
C PHE A 570 -13.05 21.40 -11.67
N ARG A 571 -12.93 20.82 -10.46
CA ARG A 571 -12.09 19.64 -10.22
C ARG A 571 -12.57 18.40 -10.94
N ALA A 572 -13.89 18.16 -10.97
CA ALA A 572 -14.47 17.03 -11.69
C ALA A 572 -14.18 17.14 -13.20
N MET A 573 -14.42 18.31 -13.81
CA MET A 573 -14.15 18.54 -15.22
C MET A 573 -12.66 18.49 -15.56
N THR A 574 -11.80 19.06 -14.71
CA THR A 574 -10.34 18.99 -14.89
C THR A 574 -9.83 17.54 -14.86
N LYS A 575 -10.33 16.73 -13.93
CA LYS A 575 -10.01 15.30 -13.85
C LYS A 575 -10.52 14.54 -15.08
N LEU A 576 -11.76 14.79 -15.52
CA LEU A 576 -12.31 14.16 -16.72
C LEU A 576 -11.49 14.51 -17.95
N LYS A 577 -11.12 15.78 -18.13
CA LYS A 577 -10.29 16.22 -19.26
C LYS A 577 -8.91 15.59 -19.22
N SER A 578 -8.17 15.75 -18.11
CA SER A 578 -6.78 15.31 -18.05
C SER A 578 -6.61 13.80 -18.12
N THR A 579 -7.49 13.04 -17.42
CA THR A 579 -7.36 11.58 -17.29
C THR A 579 -8.01 10.86 -18.46
N TYR A 580 -9.21 11.29 -18.86
CA TYR A 580 -10.00 10.53 -19.83
C TYR A 580 -10.01 11.14 -21.23
N ALA A 581 -10.18 12.47 -21.40
CA ALA A 581 -10.14 13.05 -22.75
C ALA A 581 -8.71 13.08 -23.28
N ASP A 582 -7.84 13.90 -22.69
CA ASP A 582 -6.45 14.09 -23.16
C ASP A 582 -5.58 12.85 -22.91
N GLY A 583 -5.83 12.13 -21.80
CA GLY A 583 -5.11 10.92 -21.45
C GLY A 583 -5.36 9.77 -22.41
N LEU A 584 -6.62 9.49 -22.76
CA LEU A 584 -6.98 8.41 -23.68
C LEU A 584 -6.52 8.69 -25.11
N VAL A 585 -6.60 9.95 -25.60
CA VAL A 585 -6.09 10.31 -26.93
C VAL A 585 -4.63 9.92 -27.11
N LYS A 586 -3.81 10.05 -26.07
CA LYS A 586 -2.38 9.67 -26.10
C LYS A 586 -2.14 8.16 -26.09
N GLN A 587 -3.14 7.38 -25.70
CA GLN A 587 -3.08 5.91 -25.59
C GLN A 587 -3.67 5.21 -26.82
N ILE A 588 -4.23 5.96 -27.77
CA ILE A 588 -4.71 5.36 -29.03
C ILE A 588 -3.50 4.99 -29.87
N ALA A 589 -3.38 3.71 -30.19
CA ALA A 589 -2.33 3.16 -31.05
C ALA A 589 -2.61 3.45 -32.54
N ASP A 590 -1.66 3.10 -33.42
CA ASP A 590 -1.75 3.32 -34.86
C ASP A 590 -2.94 2.62 -35.53
N ASP A 591 -3.44 1.56 -34.92
CA ASP A 591 -4.63 0.80 -35.37
C ASP A 591 -5.96 1.47 -34.95
N GLY A 592 -5.89 2.62 -34.24
CA GLY A 592 -7.06 3.34 -33.72
C GLY A 592 -7.67 2.72 -32.47
N ARG A 593 -6.96 1.83 -31.80
CA ARG A 593 -7.44 1.10 -30.61
C ARG A 593 -6.63 1.47 -29.36
N ILE A 594 -7.22 1.26 -28.21
CA ILE A 594 -6.56 1.40 -26.90
C ILE A 594 -6.31 0.00 -26.36
N HIS A 595 -5.04 -0.31 -26.09
CA HIS A 595 -4.60 -1.61 -25.59
C HIS A 595 -4.25 -1.50 -24.11
N THR A 596 -5.25 -1.64 -23.25
CA THR A 596 -5.02 -1.66 -21.79
C THR A 596 -4.23 -2.89 -21.38
N THR A 597 -3.62 -2.85 -20.21
CA THR A 597 -3.02 -4.02 -19.56
C THR A 597 -3.88 -4.47 -18.40
N PHE A 598 -4.35 -5.72 -18.43
CA PHE A 598 -5.08 -6.35 -17.32
C PHE A 598 -4.12 -6.92 -16.30
N GLN A 599 -4.11 -6.36 -15.11
CA GLN A 599 -3.26 -6.84 -14.02
C GLN A 599 -3.97 -7.99 -13.30
N ASN A 600 -3.45 -9.20 -13.45
CA ASN A 600 -4.01 -10.42 -12.85
C ASN A 600 -3.28 -10.86 -11.56
N MET A 601 -2.17 -10.21 -11.17
CA MET A 601 -1.34 -10.53 -10.01
C MET A 601 -1.17 -9.34 -9.04
N VAL A 602 -2.18 -8.47 -8.90
CA VAL A 602 -2.08 -7.24 -8.07
C VAL A 602 -3.04 -7.25 -6.88
N THR A 603 -4.28 -7.68 -7.09
CA THR A 603 -5.29 -7.57 -6.03
C THR A 603 -5.26 -8.82 -5.13
N ALA A 604 -5.36 -8.60 -3.82
CA ALA A 604 -5.38 -9.71 -2.86
C ALA A 604 -6.68 -10.54 -2.88
N THR A 605 -7.72 -10.09 -3.59
CA THR A 605 -9.00 -10.79 -3.73
C THR A 605 -9.12 -11.60 -5.02
N GLY A 606 -8.10 -11.55 -5.90
CA GLY A 606 -8.16 -12.18 -7.22
C GLY A 606 -8.88 -11.35 -8.30
N ARG A 607 -9.43 -10.18 -7.97
CA ARG A 607 -10.01 -9.29 -8.98
C ARG A 607 -8.95 -8.83 -9.97
N LEU A 608 -9.33 -8.68 -11.24
CA LEU A 608 -8.51 -8.01 -12.24
C LEU A 608 -8.50 -6.50 -11.97
N SER A 609 -7.42 -5.85 -12.29
CA SER A 609 -7.35 -4.39 -12.43
C SER A 609 -6.80 -4.05 -13.80
N SER A 610 -6.96 -2.81 -14.24
CA SER A 610 -6.57 -2.34 -15.57
C SER A 610 -5.65 -1.13 -15.43
N THR A 611 -4.58 -1.11 -16.21
CA THR A 611 -3.60 -0.01 -16.24
C THR A 611 -3.20 0.32 -17.68
N ASP A 612 -2.72 1.50 -17.90
CA ASP A 612 -2.13 2.01 -19.14
C ASP A 612 -3.02 1.87 -20.39
N PRO A 613 -4.27 2.42 -20.35
CA PRO A 613 -4.93 3.18 -19.29
C PRO A 613 -5.86 2.30 -18.43
N ASN A 614 -6.29 2.83 -17.25
CA ASN A 614 -7.31 2.15 -16.46
C ASN A 614 -8.70 2.35 -17.05
N LEU A 615 -9.20 1.35 -17.78
CA LEU A 615 -10.52 1.36 -18.41
C LEU A 615 -11.67 0.90 -17.48
N GLN A 616 -11.34 0.32 -16.32
CA GLN A 616 -12.35 -0.12 -15.34
C GLN A 616 -12.91 1.04 -14.49
N ASN A 617 -12.23 2.20 -14.47
CA ASN A 617 -12.59 3.35 -13.65
C ASN A 617 -13.22 4.50 -14.45
N ILE A 618 -13.71 4.25 -15.67
CA ILE A 618 -14.42 5.27 -16.46
C ILE A 618 -15.70 5.65 -15.72
N PRO A 619 -15.95 6.94 -15.41
CA PRO A 619 -17.11 7.36 -14.64
C PRO A 619 -18.42 7.06 -15.40
N VAL A 620 -19.40 6.50 -14.67
CA VAL A 620 -20.72 6.14 -15.23
C VAL A 620 -21.88 6.86 -14.56
N ARG A 621 -21.66 7.43 -13.38
CA ARG A 621 -22.74 8.02 -12.58
C ARG A 621 -23.07 9.47 -12.93
N THR A 622 -22.14 10.18 -13.56
CA THR A 622 -22.32 11.58 -13.97
C THR A 622 -22.63 11.64 -15.47
N GLU A 623 -23.43 12.62 -15.88
CA GLU A 623 -23.77 12.83 -17.29
C GLU A 623 -22.52 12.99 -18.17
N LEU A 624 -21.56 13.84 -17.75
CA LEU A 624 -20.30 14.03 -18.46
C LEU A 624 -19.42 12.77 -18.46
N GLY A 625 -19.45 11.99 -17.39
CA GLY A 625 -18.72 10.72 -17.32
C GLY A 625 -19.27 9.68 -18.27
N SER A 626 -20.60 9.59 -18.39
CA SER A 626 -21.26 8.63 -19.29
C SER A 626 -20.99 8.92 -20.77
N GLU A 627 -20.76 10.20 -21.15
CA GLU A 627 -20.37 10.58 -22.51
C GLU A 627 -19.05 9.95 -22.95
N ILE A 628 -18.10 9.75 -22.03
CA ILE A 628 -16.79 9.13 -22.34
C ILE A 628 -16.97 7.68 -22.82
N ARG A 629 -17.91 6.93 -22.24
CA ARG A 629 -18.19 5.55 -22.67
C ARG A 629 -18.64 5.48 -24.13
N LYS A 630 -19.39 6.48 -24.63
CA LYS A 630 -19.88 6.54 -26.01
C LYS A 630 -18.76 6.75 -27.04
N MET A 631 -17.56 7.15 -26.59
CA MET A 631 -16.40 7.34 -27.44
C MET A 631 -15.60 6.05 -27.68
N PHE A 632 -15.92 5.00 -26.93
CA PHE A 632 -15.50 3.64 -27.28
C PHE A 632 -16.50 3.09 -28.28
N VAL A 633 -16.03 2.80 -29.48
CA VAL A 633 -16.85 2.39 -30.59
C VAL A 633 -16.43 1.02 -31.12
N PRO A 634 -17.34 0.19 -31.61
CA PRO A 634 -16.95 -1.06 -32.22
C PRO A 634 -16.27 -0.81 -33.59
N SER A 635 -15.59 -1.82 -34.10
CA SER A 635 -15.08 -1.82 -35.47
C SER A 635 -16.23 -1.70 -36.48
N ASP A 636 -15.93 -1.25 -37.70
CA ASP A 636 -16.93 -1.06 -38.74
C ASP A 636 -17.68 -2.36 -39.05
N GLY A 637 -19.01 -2.30 -38.99
CA GLY A 637 -19.88 -3.47 -39.15
C GLY A 637 -19.98 -4.38 -37.92
N CYS A 638 -19.42 -3.98 -36.81
CA CYS A 638 -19.50 -4.66 -35.51
C CYS A 638 -20.40 -3.89 -34.50
N VAL A 639 -20.72 -4.55 -33.42
CA VAL A 639 -21.36 -3.99 -32.22
C VAL A 639 -20.70 -4.53 -30.98
N PHE A 640 -20.87 -3.84 -29.85
CA PHE A 640 -20.58 -4.40 -28.54
C PHE A 640 -21.80 -5.13 -28.00
N VAL A 641 -21.54 -6.29 -27.41
CA VAL A 641 -22.46 -7.00 -26.53
C VAL A 641 -21.90 -6.88 -25.12
N ASP A 642 -22.64 -6.20 -24.28
CA ASP A 642 -22.31 -5.97 -22.88
C ASP A 642 -23.17 -6.86 -22.00
N ALA A 643 -22.57 -7.68 -21.16
CA ALA A 643 -23.24 -8.60 -20.27
C ALA A 643 -22.75 -8.43 -18.82
N ASP A 644 -23.69 -8.13 -17.93
CA ASP A 644 -23.45 -7.82 -16.52
C ASP A 644 -24.13 -8.82 -15.59
N TYR A 645 -23.42 -9.24 -14.53
CA TYR A 645 -24.02 -10.06 -13.48
C TYR A 645 -24.95 -9.26 -12.58
N SER A 646 -26.15 -9.76 -12.37
CA SER A 646 -27.09 -9.18 -11.41
C SER A 646 -26.70 -9.56 -9.97
N GLN A 647 -26.10 -8.62 -9.24
CA GLN A 647 -25.85 -8.70 -7.79
C GLN A 647 -25.05 -9.95 -7.36
N ILE A 648 -23.98 -10.25 -8.08
CA ILE A 648 -23.20 -11.48 -7.89
C ILE A 648 -22.71 -11.65 -6.44
N GLU A 649 -22.20 -10.60 -5.80
CA GLU A 649 -21.68 -10.68 -4.42
C GLU A 649 -22.77 -11.06 -3.40
N LEU A 650 -23.99 -10.54 -3.57
CA LEU A 650 -25.10 -10.90 -2.68
C LEU A 650 -25.60 -12.33 -2.94
N ARG A 651 -25.53 -12.82 -4.17
CA ARG A 651 -25.84 -14.21 -4.51
C ARG A 651 -24.80 -15.17 -3.94
N VAL A 652 -23.54 -14.79 -4.00
CA VAL A 652 -22.43 -15.52 -3.36
C VAL A 652 -22.63 -15.53 -1.84
N LEU A 653 -22.97 -14.39 -1.22
CA LEU A 653 -23.27 -14.31 0.22
C LEU A 653 -24.43 -15.23 0.59
N ALA A 654 -25.54 -15.21 -0.16
CA ALA A 654 -26.69 -16.10 0.09
C ALA A 654 -26.33 -17.58 0.03
N HIS A 655 -25.41 -17.95 -0.87
CA HIS A 655 -24.88 -19.31 -0.99
C HIS A 655 -23.98 -19.69 0.18
N ILE A 656 -22.96 -18.86 0.49
CA ILE A 656 -21.94 -19.16 1.52
C ILE A 656 -22.55 -19.14 2.92
N ALA A 657 -23.39 -18.15 3.20
CA ALA A 657 -24.06 -18.00 4.50
C ALA A 657 -25.21 -19.01 4.72
N ASP A 658 -25.57 -19.77 3.70
CA ASP A 658 -26.72 -20.67 3.69
C ASP A 658 -28.00 -20.02 4.22
N ASP A 659 -28.21 -18.74 3.92
CA ASP A 659 -29.36 -17.99 4.39
C ASP A 659 -30.59 -18.28 3.54
N GLN A 660 -31.55 -19.04 4.11
CA GLN A 660 -32.74 -19.51 3.39
C GLN A 660 -33.63 -18.35 2.95
N THR A 661 -33.76 -17.31 3.75
CA THR A 661 -34.56 -16.11 3.45
C THR A 661 -33.99 -15.36 2.24
N MET A 662 -32.68 -15.15 2.21
CA MET A 662 -32.01 -14.51 1.09
C MET A 662 -32.05 -15.38 -0.18
N GLN A 663 -31.86 -16.68 -0.03
CA GLN A 663 -31.97 -17.63 -1.15
C GLN A 663 -33.37 -17.64 -1.77
N GLU A 664 -34.43 -17.63 -0.96
CA GLU A 664 -35.82 -17.59 -1.44
C GLU A 664 -36.11 -16.29 -2.19
N ALA A 665 -35.66 -15.15 -1.68
CA ALA A 665 -35.79 -13.86 -2.37
C ALA A 665 -35.15 -13.91 -3.78
N PHE A 666 -33.99 -14.53 -3.93
CA PHE A 666 -33.33 -14.66 -5.23
C PHE A 666 -34.01 -15.67 -6.16
N ARG A 667 -34.54 -16.79 -5.61
CA ARG A 667 -35.25 -17.80 -6.41
C ARG A 667 -36.62 -17.31 -6.90
N SER A 668 -37.29 -16.49 -6.10
CA SER A 668 -38.58 -15.89 -6.48
C SER A 668 -38.44 -14.71 -7.45
N GLY A 669 -37.21 -14.28 -7.74
CA GLY A 669 -36.95 -13.10 -8.59
C GLY A 669 -37.29 -11.76 -7.93
N THR A 670 -37.46 -11.73 -6.62
CA THR A 670 -37.74 -10.49 -5.87
C THR A 670 -36.50 -9.59 -5.87
N ASP A 671 -36.68 -8.29 -6.08
CA ASP A 671 -35.61 -7.33 -5.93
C ASP A 671 -35.11 -7.32 -4.48
N ILE A 672 -33.92 -7.87 -4.26
CA ILE A 672 -33.31 -8.02 -2.94
C ILE A 672 -33.20 -6.69 -2.18
N HIS A 673 -32.98 -5.57 -2.88
CA HIS A 673 -32.87 -4.26 -2.23
C HIS A 673 -34.25 -3.76 -1.75
N THR A 674 -35.31 -4.06 -2.48
CA THR A 674 -36.70 -3.78 -2.07
C THR A 674 -37.11 -4.69 -0.92
N ALA A 675 -36.81 -5.99 -1.00
CA ALA A 675 -37.05 -6.93 0.08
C ALA A 675 -36.34 -6.52 1.39
N THR A 676 -35.08 -6.19 1.30
CA THR A 676 -34.28 -5.67 2.43
C THR A 676 -34.89 -4.36 2.97
N ALA A 677 -35.29 -3.42 2.08
CA ALA A 677 -35.89 -2.16 2.52
C ALA A 677 -37.19 -2.39 3.31
N ALA A 678 -38.09 -3.26 2.79
CA ALA A 678 -39.31 -3.59 3.49
C ALA A 678 -39.05 -4.07 4.93
N GLN A 679 -38.06 -4.94 5.10
CA GLN A 679 -37.69 -5.50 6.40
C GLN A 679 -36.97 -4.48 7.31
N VAL A 680 -35.99 -3.77 6.79
CA VAL A 680 -35.19 -2.80 7.57
C VAL A 680 -36.06 -1.65 8.09
N PHE A 681 -37.02 -1.20 7.27
CA PHE A 681 -37.92 -0.09 7.62
C PHE A 681 -39.28 -0.54 8.20
N GLY A 682 -39.59 -1.83 8.19
CA GLY A 682 -40.85 -2.39 8.72
C GLY A 682 -42.08 -1.97 7.92
N VAL A 683 -42.00 -1.94 6.60
CA VAL A 683 -43.06 -1.55 5.68
C VAL A 683 -43.34 -2.69 4.70
N GLU A 684 -44.56 -2.67 4.07
CA GLU A 684 -44.87 -3.62 2.98
C GLU A 684 -44.03 -3.30 1.73
N PRO A 685 -43.66 -4.29 0.88
CA PRO A 685 -42.82 -4.09 -0.30
C PRO A 685 -43.32 -2.97 -1.24
N GLU A 686 -44.65 -2.82 -1.37
CA GLU A 686 -45.30 -1.81 -2.22
C GLU A 686 -45.17 -0.38 -1.66
N GLN A 687 -44.83 -0.26 -0.38
CA GLN A 687 -44.64 1.03 0.32
C GLN A 687 -43.16 1.47 0.31
N VAL A 688 -42.26 0.65 -0.23
CA VAL A 688 -40.85 0.98 -0.28
C VAL A 688 -40.59 2.16 -1.23
N THR A 689 -40.13 3.26 -0.69
CA THR A 689 -39.78 4.43 -1.48
C THR A 689 -38.40 4.27 -2.15
N PRO A 690 -38.11 5.02 -3.23
CA PRO A 690 -36.78 5.02 -3.86
C PRO A 690 -35.63 5.35 -2.88
N LEU A 691 -35.90 6.18 -1.86
CA LEU A 691 -34.94 6.51 -0.84
C LEU A 691 -34.67 5.32 0.11
N MET A 692 -35.71 4.65 0.58
CA MET A 692 -35.58 3.44 1.41
C MET A 692 -34.80 2.35 0.67
N ARG A 693 -35.13 2.12 -0.61
CA ARG A 693 -34.42 1.16 -1.45
C ARG A 693 -32.94 1.51 -1.61
N ARG A 694 -32.60 2.79 -1.75
CA ARG A 694 -31.21 3.27 -1.82
C ARG A 694 -30.46 3.03 -0.49
N HIS A 695 -31.09 3.32 0.65
CA HIS A 695 -30.52 3.03 1.96
C HIS A 695 -30.33 1.52 2.17
N ALA A 696 -31.32 0.70 1.82
CA ALA A 696 -31.19 -0.75 1.88
C ALA A 696 -30.09 -1.29 0.96
N LYS A 697 -29.88 -0.68 -0.21
CA LYS A 697 -28.73 -1.01 -1.07
C LYS A 697 -27.41 -0.73 -0.38
N ALA A 698 -27.26 0.39 0.32
CA ALA A 698 -26.08 0.72 1.10
C ALA A 698 -25.88 -0.25 2.27
N VAL A 699 -26.95 -0.67 2.96
CA VAL A 699 -26.89 -1.69 4.01
C VAL A 699 -26.44 -3.05 3.44
N ASN A 700 -27.05 -3.53 2.34
CA ASN A 700 -26.70 -4.79 1.70
C ASN A 700 -25.21 -4.87 1.34
N PHE A 701 -24.69 -3.85 0.64
CA PHE A 701 -23.28 -3.81 0.29
C PHE A 701 -22.39 -3.56 1.52
N GLY A 702 -22.82 -2.70 2.43
CA GLY A 702 -22.10 -2.41 3.66
C GLY A 702 -21.83 -3.65 4.49
N ILE A 703 -22.84 -4.54 4.64
CA ILE A 703 -22.71 -5.80 5.38
C ILE A 703 -21.65 -6.71 4.73
N VAL A 704 -21.66 -6.85 3.40
CA VAL A 704 -20.62 -7.62 2.66
C VAL A 704 -19.22 -7.10 2.97
N TYR A 705 -19.06 -5.78 3.16
CA TYR A 705 -17.77 -5.16 3.44
C TYR A 705 -17.47 -4.98 4.95
N GLY A 706 -18.33 -5.48 5.83
CA GLY A 706 -18.17 -5.36 7.29
C GLY A 706 -18.26 -3.91 7.77
N ILE A 707 -19.24 -3.15 7.25
CA ILE A 707 -19.44 -1.73 7.58
C ILE A 707 -19.78 -1.54 9.06
N SER A 708 -19.24 -0.47 9.65
CA SER A 708 -19.62 -0.03 11.00
C SER A 708 -20.84 0.90 10.96
N GLU A 709 -21.55 0.98 12.08
CA GLU A 709 -22.67 1.95 12.27
C GLU A 709 -22.26 3.40 12.00
N PHE A 710 -20.98 3.72 12.26
CA PHE A 710 -20.42 5.04 12.02
C PHE A 710 -20.31 5.33 10.51
N SER A 711 -19.71 4.40 9.75
CA SER A 711 -19.54 4.55 8.30
C SER A 711 -20.89 4.54 7.59
N LEU A 712 -21.79 3.64 7.97
CA LEU A 712 -23.13 3.58 7.39
C LEU A 712 -23.92 4.88 7.65
N ALA A 713 -23.84 5.44 8.86
CA ALA A 713 -24.51 6.71 9.20
C ALA A 713 -24.03 7.87 8.31
N ASP A 714 -22.72 7.94 8.05
CA ASP A 714 -22.11 8.96 7.18
C ASP A 714 -22.54 8.76 5.70
N ASP A 715 -22.56 7.49 5.22
CA ASP A 715 -22.87 7.16 3.83
C ASP A 715 -24.32 7.46 3.43
N ILE A 716 -25.26 7.26 4.32
CA ILE A 716 -26.70 7.45 4.02
C ILE A 716 -27.31 8.67 4.70
N GLY A 717 -26.53 9.43 5.48
CA GLY A 717 -26.97 10.69 6.09
C GLY A 717 -27.96 10.52 7.23
N VAL A 718 -27.83 9.46 8.03
CA VAL A 718 -28.68 9.17 9.20
C VAL A 718 -27.89 9.23 10.51
N THR A 719 -28.58 9.15 11.65
CA THR A 719 -27.90 9.08 12.95
C THR A 719 -27.25 7.71 13.16
N ARG A 720 -26.20 7.62 13.99
CA ARG A 720 -25.57 6.34 14.35
C ARG A 720 -26.56 5.35 14.95
N LYS A 721 -27.52 5.84 15.74
CA LYS A 721 -28.55 4.99 16.34
C LYS A 721 -29.44 4.36 15.28
N GLU A 722 -29.84 5.12 14.27
CA GLU A 722 -30.63 4.62 13.14
C GLU A 722 -29.82 3.62 12.28
N ALA A 723 -28.57 3.97 11.95
CA ALA A 723 -27.67 3.09 11.23
C ALA A 723 -27.47 1.73 11.94
N ARG A 724 -27.26 1.76 13.26
CA ARG A 724 -27.20 0.55 14.08
C ARG A 724 -28.50 -0.26 14.02
N GLN A 725 -29.65 0.42 14.16
CA GLN A 725 -30.95 -0.25 14.08
C GLN A 725 -31.14 -0.91 12.70
N TYR A 726 -30.67 -0.29 11.61
CA TYR A 726 -30.75 -0.90 10.27
C TYR A 726 -29.90 -2.14 10.16
N ILE A 727 -28.67 -2.12 10.70
CA ILE A 727 -27.80 -3.30 10.73
C ILE A 727 -28.42 -4.40 11.59
N ASP A 728 -28.93 -4.08 12.77
CA ASP A 728 -29.53 -5.05 13.68
C ASP A 728 -30.79 -5.69 13.06
N ASN A 729 -31.66 -4.90 12.42
CA ASN A 729 -32.85 -5.40 11.72
C ASN A 729 -32.45 -6.31 10.54
N TYR A 730 -31.45 -5.92 9.76
CA TYR A 730 -30.92 -6.72 8.66
C TYR A 730 -30.43 -8.08 9.15
N LEU A 731 -29.59 -8.10 10.17
CA LEU A 731 -29.01 -9.34 10.72
C LEU A 731 -30.04 -10.19 11.50
N ALA A 732 -31.12 -9.59 11.99
CA ALA A 732 -32.24 -10.34 12.55
C ALA A 732 -33.03 -11.02 11.46
N HIS A 733 -33.23 -10.40 10.30
CA HIS A 733 -33.94 -10.96 9.16
C HIS A 733 -33.14 -12.03 8.43
N TYR A 734 -31.86 -11.77 8.17
CA TYR A 734 -30.94 -12.69 7.52
C TYR A 734 -30.05 -13.38 8.57
N ALA A 735 -30.66 -14.33 9.29
CA ALA A 735 -30.01 -15.03 10.41
C ALA A 735 -28.79 -15.88 9.98
N GLY A 736 -28.81 -16.46 8.77
CA GLY A 736 -27.68 -17.17 8.20
C GLY A 736 -26.48 -16.25 7.95
N VAL A 737 -26.73 -15.03 7.47
CA VAL A 737 -25.66 -14.02 7.29
C VAL A 737 -25.03 -13.66 8.63
N ARG A 738 -25.82 -13.45 9.68
CA ARG A 738 -25.30 -13.18 11.03
C ARG A 738 -24.40 -14.31 11.54
N THR A 739 -24.85 -15.57 11.38
CA THR A 739 -24.09 -16.74 11.78
C THR A 739 -22.78 -16.82 10.99
N TYR A 740 -22.83 -16.68 9.68
CA TYR A 740 -21.65 -16.64 8.81
C TYR A 740 -20.63 -15.58 9.25
N MET A 741 -21.09 -14.35 9.52
CA MET A 741 -20.19 -13.24 9.94
C MET A 741 -19.44 -13.56 11.23
N HIS A 742 -20.06 -14.28 12.16
CA HIS A 742 -19.39 -14.72 13.39
C HIS A 742 -18.43 -15.87 13.11
N ASP A 743 -18.91 -16.92 12.46
CA ASP A 743 -18.19 -18.18 12.32
C ASP A 743 -16.95 -18.04 11.43
N ILE A 744 -17.02 -17.27 10.34
CA ILE A 744 -15.88 -17.07 9.45
C ILE A 744 -14.71 -16.33 10.15
N VAL A 745 -15.03 -15.38 11.02
CA VAL A 745 -14.01 -14.65 11.80
C VAL A 745 -13.37 -15.58 12.84
N GLU A 746 -14.18 -16.38 13.57
CA GLU A 746 -13.64 -17.31 14.55
C GLU A 746 -12.82 -18.42 13.87
N GLN A 747 -13.28 -18.95 12.75
CA GLN A 747 -12.51 -19.91 11.96
C GLN A 747 -11.21 -19.31 11.45
N ALA A 748 -11.24 -18.08 10.91
CA ALA A 748 -10.03 -17.40 10.44
C ALA A 748 -9.01 -17.12 11.56
N LYS A 749 -9.47 -16.88 12.81
CA LYS A 749 -8.58 -16.78 13.98
C LYS A 749 -7.87 -18.08 14.31
N GLN A 750 -8.54 -19.21 14.10
CA GLN A 750 -7.98 -20.56 14.35
C GLN A 750 -7.03 -20.98 13.23
N ASP A 751 -7.49 -20.87 11.96
CA ASP A 751 -6.78 -21.35 10.79
C ASP A 751 -5.65 -20.39 10.34
N GLY A 752 -5.81 -19.08 10.60
CA GLY A 752 -4.89 -18.03 10.17
C GLY A 752 -5.16 -17.52 8.75
N TYR A 753 -6.17 -18.05 8.06
CA TYR A 753 -6.52 -17.68 6.69
C TYR A 753 -8.03 -17.86 6.40
N VAL A 754 -8.46 -17.35 5.26
CA VAL A 754 -9.78 -17.63 4.66
C VAL A 754 -9.63 -18.09 3.21
N THR A 755 -10.66 -18.77 2.67
CA THR A 755 -10.66 -19.27 1.29
C THR A 755 -11.94 -18.88 0.55
N THR A 756 -11.84 -18.77 -0.79
CA THR A 756 -13.00 -18.70 -1.69
C THR A 756 -13.57 -20.10 -1.95
N LEU A 757 -14.72 -20.18 -2.62
CA LEU A 757 -15.31 -21.46 -3.07
C LEU A 757 -14.41 -22.23 -4.05
N PHE A 758 -13.51 -21.54 -4.74
CA PHE A 758 -12.58 -22.11 -5.71
C PHE A 758 -11.17 -22.35 -5.14
N GLY A 759 -11.00 -22.20 -3.82
CA GLY A 759 -9.74 -22.51 -3.13
C GLY A 759 -8.73 -21.38 -3.08
N ARG A 760 -9.06 -20.17 -3.58
CA ARG A 760 -8.16 -19.00 -3.40
C ARG A 760 -8.01 -18.72 -1.93
N ARG A 761 -6.78 -18.72 -1.44
CA ARG A 761 -6.44 -18.54 -0.04
C ARG A 761 -5.90 -17.13 0.23
N ARG A 762 -6.28 -16.57 1.38
CA ARG A 762 -5.72 -15.33 1.90
C ARG A 762 -5.32 -15.50 3.36
N GLU A 763 -4.03 -15.36 3.62
CA GLU A 763 -3.46 -15.32 4.98
C GLU A 763 -3.90 -14.04 5.71
N LEU A 764 -4.17 -14.15 7.02
CA LEU A 764 -4.68 -13.08 7.87
C LEU A 764 -3.86 -12.93 9.16
N PRO A 765 -2.58 -12.57 9.07
CA PRO A 765 -1.76 -12.35 10.25
C PRO A 765 -2.29 -11.22 11.15
N GLU A 766 -3.08 -10.28 10.58
CA GLU A 766 -3.69 -9.15 11.28
C GLU A 766 -4.62 -9.60 12.42
N LEU A 767 -5.25 -10.77 12.31
CA LEU A 767 -6.16 -11.29 13.34
C LEU A 767 -5.48 -11.60 14.67
N LYS A 768 -4.17 -11.85 14.66
CA LYS A 768 -3.35 -12.11 15.85
C LYS A 768 -2.80 -10.84 16.50
N SER A 769 -3.04 -9.67 15.91
CA SER A 769 -2.53 -8.40 16.43
C SER A 769 -3.21 -7.99 17.73
N SER A 770 -2.44 -7.50 18.69
CA SER A 770 -2.95 -6.86 19.91
C SER A 770 -3.60 -5.50 19.63
N ASN A 771 -3.24 -4.86 18.51
CA ASN A 771 -3.81 -3.59 18.08
C ASN A 771 -5.24 -3.78 17.56
N PHE A 772 -6.20 -3.16 18.24
CA PHE A 772 -7.63 -3.25 17.88
C PHE A 772 -7.93 -2.85 16.43
N ASN A 773 -7.31 -1.79 15.92
CA ASN A 773 -7.56 -1.32 14.55
C ASN A 773 -7.06 -2.31 13.50
N ILE A 774 -5.88 -2.92 13.73
CA ILE A 774 -5.30 -3.93 12.84
C ILE A 774 -6.15 -5.20 12.89
N ARG A 775 -6.50 -5.68 14.08
CA ARG A 775 -7.35 -6.85 14.25
C ARG A 775 -8.73 -6.65 13.62
N SER A 776 -9.37 -5.50 13.86
CA SER A 776 -10.65 -5.15 13.24
C SER A 776 -10.57 -5.03 11.71
N PHE A 777 -9.42 -4.59 11.17
CA PHE A 777 -9.18 -4.66 9.73
C PHE A 777 -9.11 -6.11 9.25
N GLY A 778 -8.36 -6.98 9.93
CA GLY A 778 -8.31 -8.42 9.63
C GLY A 778 -9.67 -9.10 9.68
N GLU A 779 -10.52 -8.77 10.65
CA GLU A 779 -11.89 -9.27 10.74
C GLU A 779 -12.74 -8.88 9.53
N ARG A 780 -12.65 -7.62 9.07
CA ARG A 780 -13.34 -7.18 7.84
C ARG A 780 -12.81 -7.89 6.59
N VAL A 781 -11.51 -8.12 6.51
CA VAL A 781 -10.91 -8.87 5.39
C VAL A 781 -11.38 -10.33 5.41
N ALA A 782 -11.49 -10.96 6.58
CA ALA A 782 -12.02 -12.31 6.73
C ALA A 782 -13.47 -12.43 6.23
N LEU A 783 -14.30 -11.42 6.49
CA LEU A 783 -15.68 -11.37 6.01
C LEU A 783 -15.77 -11.19 4.50
N ASN A 784 -15.00 -10.27 3.96
CA ASN A 784 -15.13 -9.82 2.56
C ASN A 784 -14.46 -10.78 1.56
N THR A 785 -13.27 -11.33 1.90
CA THR A 785 -12.45 -12.08 0.94
C THR A 785 -13.17 -13.31 0.35
N PRO A 786 -13.88 -14.16 1.14
CA PRO A 786 -14.59 -15.30 0.57
C PRO A 786 -15.67 -14.88 -0.43
N ILE A 787 -16.36 -13.77 -0.20
CA ILE A 787 -17.46 -13.29 -1.04
C ILE A 787 -16.88 -12.65 -2.32
N GLN A 788 -16.05 -11.64 -2.16
CA GLN A 788 -15.49 -10.87 -3.27
C GLN A 788 -14.54 -11.71 -4.13
N GLY A 789 -13.72 -12.56 -3.49
CA GLY A 789 -12.83 -13.46 -4.20
C GLY A 789 -13.58 -14.53 -4.98
N THR A 790 -14.65 -15.10 -4.43
CA THR A 790 -15.50 -16.04 -5.16
C THR A 790 -16.17 -15.37 -6.36
N ALA A 791 -16.66 -14.14 -6.22
CA ALA A 791 -17.22 -13.39 -7.35
C ALA A 791 -16.15 -13.14 -8.44
N ALA A 792 -14.92 -12.82 -8.04
CA ALA A 792 -13.81 -12.69 -8.97
C ALA A 792 -13.45 -14.00 -9.69
N ASP A 793 -13.45 -15.12 -8.99
CA ASP A 793 -13.20 -16.43 -9.59
C ASP A 793 -14.32 -16.83 -10.56
N ILE A 794 -15.59 -16.53 -10.25
CA ILE A 794 -16.74 -16.75 -11.13
C ILE A 794 -16.60 -15.96 -12.43
N ILE A 795 -16.25 -14.66 -12.39
CA ILE A 795 -16.11 -13.86 -13.61
C ILE A 795 -14.92 -14.35 -14.46
N LYS A 796 -13.82 -14.79 -13.85
CA LYS A 796 -12.68 -15.39 -14.55
C LYS A 796 -13.07 -16.68 -15.27
N LEU A 797 -13.79 -17.55 -14.60
CA LEU A 797 -14.34 -18.75 -15.21
C LEU A 797 -15.33 -18.44 -16.35
N ALA A 798 -16.17 -17.41 -16.17
CA ALA A 798 -17.08 -16.96 -17.24
C ALA A 798 -16.30 -16.48 -18.46
N MET A 799 -15.21 -15.71 -18.28
CA MET A 799 -14.34 -15.29 -19.37
C MET A 799 -13.78 -16.49 -20.16
N LEU A 800 -13.28 -17.50 -19.46
CA LEU A 800 -12.78 -18.74 -20.08
C LEU A 800 -13.84 -19.47 -20.87
N ARG A 801 -15.04 -19.64 -20.32
CA ARG A 801 -16.15 -20.35 -20.98
C ARG A 801 -16.71 -19.58 -22.17
N VAL A 802 -16.89 -18.27 -22.04
CA VAL A 802 -17.33 -17.39 -23.15
C VAL A 802 -16.34 -17.46 -24.29
N ASP A 803 -15.04 -17.28 -24.04
CA ASP A 803 -14.00 -17.36 -25.06
C ASP A 803 -14.00 -18.72 -25.77
N ALA A 804 -14.02 -19.81 -25.00
CA ALA A 804 -14.07 -21.17 -25.55
C ALA A 804 -15.34 -21.42 -26.38
N ALA A 805 -16.51 -20.94 -25.93
CA ALA A 805 -17.77 -21.10 -26.65
C ALA A 805 -17.80 -20.34 -27.97
N LEU A 806 -17.29 -19.08 -27.98
CA LEU A 806 -17.18 -18.27 -29.21
C LEU A 806 -16.25 -18.94 -30.24
N LYS A 807 -15.08 -19.42 -29.80
CA LYS A 807 -14.11 -20.15 -30.66
C LYS A 807 -14.66 -21.47 -31.17
N LYS A 808 -15.35 -22.25 -30.33
CA LYS A 808 -16.00 -23.53 -30.71
C LYS A 808 -17.04 -23.35 -31.80
N GLN A 809 -17.79 -22.22 -31.76
CA GLN A 809 -18.79 -21.91 -32.77
C GLN A 809 -18.21 -21.17 -34.00
N LYS A 810 -16.89 -20.96 -34.02
CA LYS A 810 -16.15 -20.29 -35.10
C LYS A 810 -16.71 -18.89 -35.41
N LEU A 811 -17.17 -18.17 -34.38
CA LEU A 811 -17.61 -16.79 -34.49
C LEU A 811 -16.43 -15.85 -34.61
N LYS A 812 -16.68 -14.69 -35.24
CA LYS A 812 -15.68 -13.60 -35.30
C LYS A 812 -15.74 -12.69 -34.05
N ALA A 813 -16.65 -12.99 -33.15
CA ALA A 813 -16.81 -12.34 -31.87
C ALA A 813 -15.59 -12.59 -30.96
N ARG A 814 -15.18 -11.57 -30.19
CA ARG A 814 -14.07 -11.65 -29.25
C ARG A 814 -14.32 -10.84 -27.98
N LEU A 815 -13.87 -11.33 -26.85
CA LEU A 815 -13.79 -10.56 -25.61
C LEU A 815 -12.84 -9.39 -25.81
N VAL A 816 -13.21 -8.19 -25.37
CA VAL A 816 -12.36 -6.98 -25.48
C VAL A 816 -12.17 -6.29 -24.14
N LEU A 817 -13.15 -6.31 -23.24
CA LEU A 817 -13.04 -5.73 -21.91
C LEU A 817 -13.73 -6.59 -20.84
N GLN A 818 -13.19 -6.49 -19.64
CA GLN A 818 -13.82 -6.92 -18.40
C GLN A 818 -13.82 -5.72 -17.45
N VAL A 819 -14.98 -5.33 -16.94
CA VAL A 819 -15.16 -4.18 -16.04
C VAL A 819 -16.00 -4.63 -14.85
N HIS A 820 -15.38 -4.79 -13.68
CA HIS A 820 -16.01 -5.30 -12.44
C HIS A 820 -16.68 -6.67 -12.62
N ASP A 821 -17.98 -6.70 -12.83
CA ASP A 821 -18.84 -7.87 -13.06
C ASP A 821 -19.43 -7.91 -14.48
N GLU A 822 -18.96 -7.01 -15.36
CA GLU A 822 -19.34 -6.91 -16.79
C GLU A 822 -18.31 -7.59 -17.70
N LEU A 823 -18.80 -8.25 -18.77
CA LEU A 823 -18.00 -8.72 -19.91
C LEU A 823 -18.45 -8.03 -21.20
N ILE A 824 -17.51 -7.45 -21.93
CA ILE A 824 -17.79 -6.77 -23.20
C ILE A 824 -17.17 -7.56 -24.35
N VAL A 825 -18.02 -7.95 -25.29
CA VAL A 825 -17.68 -8.71 -26.51
C VAL A 825 -17.91 -7.82 -27.72
N GLU A 826 -16.88 -7.67 -28.57
CA GLU A 826 -17.02 -7.06 -29.91
C GLU A 826 -17.37 -8.16 -30.92
N CYS A 827 -18.44 -7.97 -31.69
CA CYS A 827 -18.89 -8.95 -32.68
C CYS A 827 -19.51 -8.30 -33.92
N PRO A 828 -19.47 -8.96 -35.10
CA PRO A 828 -20.24 -8.53 -36.26
C PRO A 828 -21.74 -8.41 -35.95
N VAL A 829 -22.41 -7.39 -36.48
CA VAL A 829 -23.87 -7.16 -36.26
C VAL A 829 -24.70 -8.40 -36.44
N LYS A 830 -24.39 -9.23 -37.48
CA LYS A 830 -25.11 -10.47 -37.77
C LYS A 830 -24.97 -11.57 -36.73
N GLU A 831 -23.93 -11.51 -35.87
CA GLU A 831 -23.65 -12.48 -34.83
C GLU A 831 -24.22 -12.04 -33.46
N ALA A 832 -24.64 -10.78 -33.30
CA ALA A 832 -24.98 -10.15 -32.02
C ALA A 832 -26.00 -10.96 -31.20
N GLU A 833 -27.10 -11.35 -31.77
CA GLU A 833 -28.14 -12.12 -31.08
C GLU A 833 -27.69 -13.52 -30.66
N GLN A 834 -26.80 -14.15 -31.43
CA GLN A 834 -26.19 -15.42 -31.07
C GLN A 834 -25.18 -15.23 -29.96
N VAL A 835 -24.35 -14.19 -30.01
CA VAL A 835 -23.36 -13.84 -29.00
C VAL A 835 -24.03 -13.52 -27.67
N LYS A 836 -25.10 -12.71 -27.66
CA LYS A 836 -25.90 -12.44 -26.45
C LYS A 836 -26.33 -13.75 -25.76
N LYS A 837 -26.92 -14.66 -26.51
CA LYS A 837 -27.34 -15.95 -25.96
C LYS A 837 -26.21 -16.77 -25.39
N ILE A 838 -25.06 -16.82 -26.08
CA ILE A 838 -23.88 -17.56 -25.64
C ILE A 838 -23.35 -16.95 -24.35
N VAL A 839 -23.10 -15.65 -24.34
CA VAL A 839 -22.51 -14.94 -23.21
C VAL A 839 -23.41 -15.09 -21.97
N THR A 840 -24.72 -14.84 -22.10
CA THR A 840 -25.68 -15.04 -21.00
C THR A 840 -25.64 -16.47 -20.48
N ALA A 841 -25.76 -17.47 -21.38
CA ALA A 841 -25.78 -18.86 -20.98
C ALA A 841 -24.48 -19.32 -20.28
N GLU A 842 -23.31 -18.93 -20.80
CA GLU A 842 -22.03 -19.29 -20.19
C GLU A 842 -21.80 -18.59 -18.85
N MET A 843 -22.22 -17.32 -18.71
CA MET A 843 -22.16 -16.60 -17.43
C MET A 843 -23.09 -17.21 -16.38
N GLU A 844 -24.33 -17.53 -16.74
CA GLU A 844 -25.30 -18.07 -15.79
C GLU A 844 -25.00 -19.50 -15.33
N ASN A 845 -24.37 -20.31 -16.19
CA ASN A 845 -24.11 -21.73 -15.91
C ASN A 845 -22.66 -22.00 -15.47
N VAL A 846 -21.86 -20.97 -15.21
CA VAL A 846 -20.44 -21.13 -14.90
C VAL A 846 -20.18 -21.81 -13.55
N ALA A 847 -21.04 -21.60 -12.58
CA ALA A 847 -20.96 -22.16 -11.23
C ALA A 847 -22.34 -22.56 -10.70
N GLN A 848 -22.40 -23.63 -9.90
CA GLN A 848 -23.63 -24.07 -9.24
C GLN A 848 -23.72 -23.50 -7.83
N LEU A 849 -24.47 -22.43 -7.66
CA LEU A 849 -24.82 -21.89 -6.36
C LEU A 849 -26.20 -22.37 -5.90
N ARG A 850 -26.53 -22.17 -4.64
CA ARG A 850 -27.89 -22.42 -4.10
C ARG A 850 -28.94 -21.45 -4.63
N VAL A 851 -28.51 -20.40 -5.30
CA VAL A 851 -29.32 -19.40 -6.00
C VAL A 851 -28.89 -19.31 -7.46
N PRO A 852 -29.79 -19.00 -8.40
CA PRO A 852 -29.37 -18.83 -9.79
C PRO A 852 -28.39 -17.66 -9.95
N LEU A 853 -27.38 -17.82 -10.78
CA LEU A 853 -26.63 -16.70 -11.34
C LEU A 853 -27.48 -16.13 -12.48
N LEU A 854 -27.62 -14.82 -12.53
CA LEU A 854 -28.33 -14.12 -13.60
C LEU A 854 -27.39 -13.11 -14.26
N ALA A 855 -27.37 -13.14 -15.59
CA ALA A 855 -26.62 -12.20 -16.42
C ALA A 855 -27.55 -11.54 -17.43
N GLU A 856 -27.47 -10.22 -17.56
CA GLU A 856 -28.25 -9.44 -18.52
C GLU A 856 -27.34 -8.96 -19.65
N ALA A 857 -27.57 -9.43 -20.89
CA ALA A 857 -26.82 -9.01 -22.06
C ALA A 857 -27.58 -7.99 -22.90
N LYS A 858 -26.94 -6.88 -23.24
CA LYS A 858 -27.48 -5.75 -24.01
C LYS A 858 -26.79 -5.57 -25.34
#